data_2e99d54bb260552a0a34ba4036428a55
#
_entry.id   2e99d54bb260552a0a34ba4036428a55
#
_cell.length_a   1.000
_cell.length_b   1.000
_cell.length_c   1.000
_cell.angle_alpha   90.00
_cell.angle_beta   90.00
_cell.angle_gamma   90.00
#
_symmetry.space_group_name_H-M   'P 1'
#
loop_
_entity.id
_entity.type
_entity.pdbx_description
1 polymer ?
#
loop_
_entity_poly.entity_id
_entity_poly.type
_entity_poly.pdbx_seq_one_letter_code
_entity_poly.pdbx_strand_id
1 'polypeptide(L)'
;MLKRLGESKQKFWNKRRSRALVLGGIFFVALLFYFFHSYRSMDQNNRIYANMGKSKLPVLHVLSSGKEINPLYGYLQEMDDAFVRDSLTLLPENRQCELILEEGKSAPKSVHYDIRSLDGTELLEKDQEGSLQEEGGRVHIILPIQNLMKEGKEYLLRLRLDLGESSVYYYTRVLLGKEDMGQEVLSLAEDFTRKSFSKNEAKSLSTYLESDDTMDNSSLAHVNLHSSFQQITWGDSGMEMDGEPEIRLKELDGTMALVQIQYASRATDQDGNVHRFFNEDNYVMRYDPQRIFLMDFDRRTKELFDGQNYRYKDKKILLGVGEKSDIEALQSATKNFYAFTDKNTLYRADGEGKGNMNRIFSYSEGEKSVEKESFTHGIHILSVDTNGDVDFLVYGYIRRGRHEGYTGIVFYTYDNSENTVVENFFLPLKASKEKLEENIQNLSYYADNRMFYIFFAGSIYGVDTNSFEVITLATGLSENDFASSSSKQFIAYGEKNNDGELHREIAFRNLHGDKNLSISEDGKRLKVIGFLGEDFLYGLQDSDKDQIWNPQGEVPVSEIRIVGEDMKTKLSYKKDGLYFANFSLEGNQLRFDEYQFQDGEYQYVGKDSLLSNKEIKDERKIALESKVLGNIGKLQYLPMVGKAVSQFSLHYPEKFSIEKAGSIELPGDTKEENILFSAYSLGHYQGEFSTMEAAYKKIYDQFGYVVDQKERIVWNRTDRPNTANLKIQEEEISNFVSQIPELRRAMDYDNGVLLNLYGMDLHAALYYVGKGYPLMIRMEDQWELISGYNNSFITIYTLGGSSIPRNISREEAIARYEKVHNAFYGYLKK
;
A
#
# COMPACT_ATOMS: atom_id res chain seq x y z
N MET A 1 62.60 74.09 28.36
CA MET A 1 62.76 72.63 28.60
C MET A 1 61.49 71.94 29.07
N LEU A 2 60.55 72.53 29.75
CA LEU A 2 59.31 71.93 30.27
C LEU A 2 58.20 71.65 29.20
N LYS A 3 58.19 72.38 28.06
CA LYS A 3 57.22 72.13 26.98
C LYS A 3 57.47 70.80 26.17
N ARG A 4 58.75 70.43 26.00
CA ARG A 4 59.16 69.19 25.29
C ARG A 4 58.86 67.92 26.10
N LEU A 5 58.83 67.96 27.40
CA LEU A 5 58.54 66.88 28.29
C LEU A 5 57.06 66.59 28.34
N GLY A 6 56.16 67.58 28.15
CA GLY A 6 54.69 67.41 28.03
C GLY A 6 54.30 66.76 26.77
N GLU A 7 54.84 67.13 25.61
CA GLU A 7 54.54 66.54 24.29
C GLU A 7 55.02 65.08 24.19
N SER A 8 56.18 64.74 24.79
CA SER A 8 56.64 63.35 24.85
C SER A 8 55.76 62.40 25.73
N LYS A 9 55.32 62.93 26.87
CA LYS A 9 54.41 62.17 27.75
C LYS A 9 53.01 61.99 27.07
N GLN A 10 52.51 62.97 26.39
CA GLN A 10 51.19 62.91 25.66
C GLN A 10 51.25 62.01 24.42
N LYS A 11 52.40 62.00 23.68
CA LYS A 11 52.61 61.01 22.60
C LYS A 11 52.77 59.57 23.12
N PHE A 12 53.41 59.40 24.26
CA PHE A 12 53.63 58.11 24.93
C PHE A 12 52.28 57.58 25.50
N TRP A 13 51.44 58.42 26.05
CA TRP A 13 50.10 58.09 26.54
C TRP A 13 49.14 57.78 25.40
N ASN A 14 49.18 58.52 24.29
CA ASN A 14 48.37 58.24 23.12
C ASN A 14 48.76 56.91 22.44
N LYS A 15 50.06 56.59 22.36
CA LYS A 15 50.51 55.28 21.87
C LYS A 15 50.08 54.10 22.76
N ARG A 16 50.05 54.30 24.08
CA ARG A 16 49.53 53.26 24.98
C ARG A 16 48.02 53.09 24.87
N ARG A 17 47.28 54.16 24.77
CA ARG A 17 45.81 54.12 24.59
C ARG A 17 45.42 53.52 23.25
N SER A 18 46.10 53.87 22.17
CA SER A 18 45.86 53.25 20.87
C SER A 18 46.21 51.76 20.83
N ARG A 19 47.28 51.34 21.48
CA ARG A 19 47.65 49.92 21.66
C ARG A 19 46.65 49.18 22.53
N ALA A 20 46.13 49.80 23.56
CA ALA A 20 45.11 49.20 24.42
C ALA A 20 43.78 49.04 23.67
N LEU A 21 43.40 50.00 22.82
CA LEU A 21 42.23 49.91 21.97
C LEU A 21 42.35 48.82 20.88
N VAL A 22 43.51 48.71 20.27
CA VAL A 22 43.79 47.64 19.29
C VAL A 22 43.80 46.27 19.95
N LEU A 23 44.43 46.10 21.11
CA LEU A 23 44.40 44.88 21.86
C LEU A 23 43.02 44.51 22.39
N GLY A 24 42.20 45.50 22.81
CA GLY A 24 40.79 45.33 23.17
C GLY A 24 39.95 44.92 21.98
N GLY A 25 40.19 45.47 20.79
CA GLY A 25 39.54 45.07 19.55
C GLY A 25 39.86 43.64 19.13
N ILE A 26 41.15 43.27 19.19
CA ILE A 26 41.58 41.91 18.90
C ILE A 26 40.99 40.92 19.93
N PHE A 27 40.98 41.28 21.21
CA PHE A 27 40.36 40.47 22.25
C PHE A 27 38.88 40.26 22.03
N PHE A 28 38.17 41.35 21.64
CA PHE A 28 36.73 41.29 21.37
C PHE A 28 36.39 40.43 20.13
N VAL A 29 37.21 40.55 19.06
CA VAL A 29 37.09 39.70 17.88
C VAL A 29 37.42 38.23 18.21
N ALA A 30 38.43 37.98 19.00
CA ALA A 30 38.77 36.63 19.48
C ALA A 30 37.66 36.05 20.37
N LEU A 31 37.06 36.91 21.22
CA LEU A 31 35.90 36.50 22.07
C LEU A 31 34.67 36.21 21.24
N LEU A 32 34.36 37.03 20.25
CA LEU A 32 33.25 36.75 19.29
C LEU A 32 33.50 35.45 18.49
N PHE A 33 34.74 35.26 18.05
CA PHE A 33 35.14 34.04 17.36
C PHE A 33 35.07 32.81 18.28
N TYR A 34 35.49 32.96 19.56
CA TYR A 34 35.34 31.91 20.55
C TYR A 34 33.88 31.60 20.88
N PHE A 35 33.03 32.62 21.06
CA PHE A 35 31.58 32.41 21.27
C PHE A 35 30.92 31.79 20.05
N PHE A 36 31.25 32.23 18.85
CA PHE A 36 30.73 31.67 17.62
C PHE A 36 31.15 30.21 17.41
N HIS A 37 32.43 29.91 17.71
CA HIS A 37 32.95 28.55 17.64
C HIS A 37 32.39 27.69 18.78
N SER A 38 32.29 28.22 20.00
CA SER A 38 31.72 27.51 21.15
C SER A 38 30.23 27.28 21.03
N TYR A 39 29.49 28.24 20.48
CA TYR A 39 28.07 28.08 20.17
C TYR A 39 27.86 26.96 19.11
N ARG A 40 28.70 26.97 18.08
CA ARG A 40 28.67 25.93 17.05
C ARG A 40 29.11 24.55 17.57
N SER A 41 30.07 24.49 18.49
CA SER A 41 30.53 23.27 19.11
C SER A 41 29.60 22.79 20.25
N MET A 42 28.85 23.68 20.90
CA MET A 42 27.78 23.26 21.84
C MET A 42 26.63 22.58 21.14
N ASP A 43 26.24 23.05 19.96
CA ASP A 43 25.22 22.39 19.16
C ASP A 43 25.67 20.99 18.69
N GLN A 44 26.95 20.81 18.38
CA GLN A 44 27.52 19.51 18.01
C GLN A 44 27.72 18.55 19.19
N ASN A 45 27.95 19.03 20.39
CA ASN A 45 28.23 18.18 21.56
C ASN A 45 26.96 17.63 22.25
N ASN A 46 25.79 18.11 21.91
CA ASN A 46 24.53 17.66 22.50
C ASN A 46 23.72 16.72 21.58
N ARG A 47 24.18 16.44 20.36
CA ARG A 47 23.47 15.52 19.47
C ARG A 47 23.60 14.09 19.99
N ILE A 48 22.47 13.49 20.35
CA ILE A 48 22.39 12.08 20.71
C ILE A 48 22.36 11.28 19.41
N TYR A 49 23.39 10.50 19.16
CA TYR A 49 23.47 9.61 18.02
C TYR A 49 23.04 8.20 18.41
N ALA A 50 22.16 7.60 17.62
CA ALA A 50 21.84 6.19 17.70
C ALA A 50 22.46 5.45 16.52
N ASN A 51 22.85 4.20 16.75
CA ASN A 51 23.19 3.28 15.68
C ASN A 51 21.97 2.34 15.51
N MET A 52 21.56 2.04 14.29
CA MET A 52 20.46 1.09 14.08
C MET A 52 20.72 -0.27 14.77
N GLY A 53 21.97 -0.66 14.91
CA GLY A 53 22.34 -1.96 15.48
C GLY A 53 21.89 -3.12 14.60
N LYS A 54 21.93 -4.33 15.14
CA LYS A 54 21.31 -5.52 14.53
C LYS A 54 19.87 -5.65 14.98
N SER A 55 19.04 -6.33 14.17
CA SER A 55 17.69 -6.71 14.60
C SER A 55 17.75 -7.56 15.87
N LYS A 56 16.93 -7.21 16.85
CA LYS A 56 16.87 -7.89 18.17
C LYS A 56 15.76 -8.91 18.23
N LEU A 57 14.62 -8.60 17.60
CA LEU A 57 13.44 -9.47 17.64
C LEU A 57 13.67 -10.70 16.76
N PRO A 58 13.34 -11.90 17.26
CA PRO A 58 13.47 -13.11 16.48
C PRO A 58 12.36 -13.20 15.41
N VAL A 59 12.68 -13.80 14.27
CA VAL A 59 11.70 -14.26 13.29
C VAL A 59 11.33 -15.70 13.62
N LEU A 60 10.04 -16.02 13.57
CA LEU A 60 9.55 -17.38 13.68
C LEU A 60 9.21 -17.92 12.30
N HIS A 61 9.52 -19.18 12.05
CA HIS A 61 9.09 -19.90 10.85
C HIS A 61 8.13 -21.01 11.25
N VAL A 62 7.06 -21.20 10.49
CA VAL A 62 6.16 -22.33 10.67
C VAL A 62 6.84 -23.58 10.10
N LEU A 63 6.87 -24.66 10.86
CA LEU A 63 7.32 -25.96 10.35
C LEU A 63 6.12 -26.73 9.81
N SER A 64 6.07 -26.88 8.49
CA SER A 64 5.02 -27.63 7.80
C SER A 64 5.66 -28.77 7.02
N SER A 65 5.35 -30.03 7.39
CA SER A 65 5.88 -31.23 6.74
C SER A 65 7.41 -31.24 6.58
N GLY A 66 8.12 -30.74 7.59
CA GLY A 66 9.59 -30.68 7.61
C GLY A 66 10.20 -29.52 6.81
N LYS A 67 9.38 -28.59 6.27
CA LYS A 67 9.83 -27.36 5.60
C LYS A 67 9.53 -26.13 6.45
N GLU A 68 10.46 -25.19 6.47
CA GLU A 68 10.28 -23.87 7.08
C GLU A 68 9.57 -22.97 6.09
N ILE A 69 8.39 -22.50 6.46
CA ILE A 69 7.55 -21.60 5.65
C ILE A 69 7.02 -20.47 6.52
N ASN A 70 6.35 -19.52 5.91
CA ASN A 70 5.62 -18.45 6.60
C ASN A 70 6.47 -17.75 7.68
N PRO A 71 7.51 -16.98 7.34
CA PRO A 71 8.25 -16.21 8.32
C PRO A 71 7.32 -15.18 8.98
N LEU A 72 7.24 -15.23 10.31
CA LEU A 72 6.43 -14.35 11.15
C LEU A 72 7.33 -13.35 11.85
N TYR A 73 6.99 -12.07 11.75
CA TYR A 73 7.71 -10.98 12.41
C TYR A 73 7.08 -10.63 13.75
N GLY A 74 7.92 -10.28 14.71
CA GLY A 74 7.50 -9.98 16.08
C GLY A 74 7.09 -8.53 16.27
N TYR A 75 5.93 -8.27 16.87
CA TYR A 75 5.42 -6.94 17.21
C TYR A 75 5.55 -6.67 18.69
N LEU A 76 6.06 -5.49 19.07
CA LEU A 76 6.10 -5.03 20.48
C LEU A 76 4.78 -4.41 20.93
N GLN A 77 3.83 -4.25 20.02
CA GLN A 77 2.46 -3.81 20.30
C GLN A 77 1.47 -4.88 19.86
N GLU A 78 0.36 -4.99 20.57
CA GLU A 78 -0.75 -5.83 20.14
C GLU A 78 -1.43 -5.17 18.93
N MET A 79 -1.52 -5.91 17.81
CA MET A 79 -2.14 -5.47 16.57
C MET A 79 -3.61 -5.84 16.55
N ASP A 80 -4.41 -5.13 15.76
CA ASP A 80 -5.80 -5.48 15.51
C ASP A 80 -5.92 -6.78 14.70
N ASP A 81 -6.95 -7.58 14.98
CA ASP A 81 -7.09 -8.91 14.40
C ASP A 81 -7.23 -8.88 12.86
N ALA A 82 -7.83 -7.81 12.31
CA ALA A 82 -7.98 -7.58 10.87
C ALA A 82 -6.67 -7.34 10.09
N PHE A 83 -5.56 -7.20 10.78
CA PHE A 83 -4.27 -6.81 10.19
C PHE A 83 -3.56 -7.92 9.40
N VAL A 84 -3.91 -9.20 9.60
CA VAL A 84 -2.97 -10.31 9.33
C VAL A 84 -3.44 -11.24 8.21
N ARG A 85 -3.44 -10.78 6.94
CA ARG A 85 -3.58 -11.65 5.76
C ARG A 85 -2.25 -11.99 5.07
N ASP A 86 -1.15 -11.98 5.81
CA ASP A 86 0.18 -12.22 5.24
C ASP A 86 0.52 -13.70 5.04
N SER A 87 0.01 -14.58 5.91
CA SER A 87 0.27 -16.01 5.84
C SER A 87 -0.89 -16.86 6.36
N LEU A 88 -0.97 -18.08 5.82
CA LEU A 88 -1.90 -19.12 6.24
C LEU A 88 -1.13 -20.36 6.69
N THR A 89 -1.35 -20.80 7.92
CA THR A 89 -0.74 -22.00 8.50
C THR A 89 -1.74 -23.15 8.51
N LEU A 90 -1.40 -24.26 7.86
CA LEU A 90 -2.23 -25.45 7.88
C LEU A 90 -1.92 -26.26 9.13
N LEU A 91 -2.97 -26.58 9.87
CA LEU A 91 -2.86 -27.42 11.05
C LEU A 91 -3.05 -28.88 10.66
N PRO A 92 -2.12 -29.75 11.07
CA PRO A 92 -2.26 -31.20 10.86
C PRO A 92 -3.43 -31.78 11.68
N GLU A 93 -3.84 -33.00 11.38
CA GLU A 93 -4.93 -33.70 12.06
C GLU A 93 -4.69 -33.81 13.59
N ASN A 94 -3.42 -33.94 14.02
CA ASN A 94 -3.05 -33.98 15.42
C ASN A 94 -3.16 -32.60 16.13
N ARG A 95 -3.46 -31.51 15.38
CA ARG A 95 -3.63 -30.13 15.85
C ARG A 95 -2.42 -29.56 16.59
N GLN A 96 -1.22 -30.01 16.28
CA GLN A 96 0.01 -29.42 16.81
C GLN A 96 0.56 -28.43 15.78
N CYS A 97 0.57 -27.13 16.13
CA CYS A 97 1.27 -26.11 15.34
C CYS A 97 2.70 -26.03 15.84
N GLU A 98 3.66 -26.28 14.98
CA GLU A 98 5.07 -26.21 15.27
C GLU A 98 5.72 -25.02 14.58
N LEU A 99 6.49 -24.23 15.37
CA LEU A 99 7.27 -23.11 14.85
C LEU A 99 8.73 -23.26 15.27
N ILE A 100 9.62 -22.71 14.47
CA ILE A 100 11.05 -22.71 14.72
C ILE A 100 11.53 -21.27 14.89
N LEU A 101 12.35 -21.03 15.92
CA LEU A 101 13.02 -19.76 16.14
C LEU A 101 14.22 -19.62 15.19
N GLU A 102 14.39 -18.42 14.64
CA GLU A 102 15.56 -18.05 13.82
C GLU A 102 16.87 -18.37 14.55
N GLU A 103 17.87 -18.86 13.81
CA GLU A 103 19.19 -19.19 14.39
C GLU A 103 19.89 -18.01 15.07
N GLY A 104 20.56 -18.29 16.18
CA GLY A 104 21.36 -17.31 16.92
C GLY A 104 20.56 -16.38 17.81
N LYS A 105 19.25 -16.57 17.93
CA LYS A 105 18.40 -15.84 18.88
C LYS A 105 18.22 -16.64 20.17
N SER A 106 18.07 -15.91 21.29
CA SER A 106 17.87 -16.53 22.60
C SER A 106 16.48 -17.12 22.72
N ALA A 107 16.35 -18.28 23.37
CA ALA A 107 15.07 -18.91 23.67
C ALA A 107 14.19 -17.99 24.53
N PRO A 108 12.87 -17.89 24.25
CA PRO A 108 11.93 -17.17 25.10
C PRO A 108 11.78 -17.87 26.44
N LYS A 109 11.34 -17.15 27.47
CA LYS A 109 11.05 -17.70 28.81
C LYS A 109 9.78 -18.53 28.82
N SER A 110 8.77 -18.08 28.10
CA SER A 110 7.47 -18.74 27.93
C SER A 110 6.83 -18.36 26.61
N VAL A 111 5.90 -19.16 26.14
CA VAL A 111 5.05 -18.91 24.99
C VAL A 111 3.61 -19.12 25.35
N HIS A 112 2.76 -18.17 24.98
CA HIS A 112 1.31 -18.24 25.13
C HIS A 112 0.64 -17.96 23.80
N TYR A 113 -0.58 -18.47 23.61
CA TYR A 113 -1.33 -18.22 22.38
C TYR A 113 -2.83 -18.11 22.59
N ASP A 114 -3.49 -17.44 21.66
CA ASP A 114 -4.94 -17.33 21.54
C ASP A 114 -5.36 -17.80 20.14
N ILE A 115 -6.56 -18.41 20.07
CA ILE A 115 -7.26 -18.69 18.80
C ILE A 115 -8.54 -17.88 18.78
N ARG A 116 -8.75 -17.12 17.70
CA ARG A 116 -9.89 -16.21 17.52
C ARG A 116 -10.51 -16.35 16.14
N SER A 117 -11.76 -15.91 15.98
CA SER A 117 -12.32 -15.63 14.66
C SER A 117 -11.55 -14.47 13.99
N LEU A 118 -11.51 -14.41 12.65
CA LEU A 118 -10.78 -13.35 11.94
C LEU A 118 -11.31 -11.95 12.24
N ASP A 119 -12.62 -11.82 12.50
CA ASP A 119 -13.28 -10.57 12.88
C ASP A 119 -13.12 -10.23 14.39
N GLY A 120 -12.38 -11.04 15.16
CA GLY A 120 -12.13 -10.84 16.57
C GLY A 120 -13.36 -11.03 17.50
N THR A 121 -14.55 -11.39 16.96
CA THR A 121 -15.79 -11.48 17.75
C THR A 121 -15.88 -12.73 18.63
N GLU A 122 -15.29 -13.84 18.19
CA GLU A 122 -15.25 -15.11 18.90
C GLU A 122 -13.82 -15.41 19.39
N LEU A 123 -13.67 -15.67 20.67
CA LEU A 123 -12.43 -16.16 21.27
C LEU A 123 -12.59 -17.65 21.62
N LEU A 124 -11.95 -18.52 20.81
CA LEU A 124 -12.05 -19.97 20.97
C LEU A 124 -11.13 -20.47 22.09
N GLU A 125 -9.88 -20.04 22.05
CA GLU A 125 -8.87 -20.38 23.04
C GLU A 125 -8.21 -19.12 23.55
N LYS A 126 -8.03 -19.01 24.87
CA LYS A 126 -7.46 -17.83 25.52
C LYS A 126 -6.24 -18.21 26.36
N ASP A 127 -5.12 -17.50 26.14
CA ASP A 127 -3.90 -17.54 26.95
C ASP A 127 -3.44 -18.99 27.25
N GLN A 128 -3.46 -19.84 26.22
CA GLN A 128 -2.97 -21.21 26.32
C GLN A 128 -1.46 -21.23 26.33
N GLU A 129 -0.85 -22.14 27.11
CA GLU A 129 0.59 -22.30 27.18
C GLU A 129 1.08 -23.28 26.12
N GLY A 130 2.09 -22.89 25.34
CA GLY A 130 2.83 -23.74 24.44
C GLY A 130 4.10 -24.30 25.11
N SER A 131 4.74 -25.30 24.49
CA SER A 131 5.98 -25.87 24.99
C SER A 131 7.19 -25.46 24.15
N LEU A 132 8.35 -25.36 24.81
CA LEU A 132 9.63 -25.06 24.21
C LEU A 132 10.51 -26.31 24.23
N GLN A 133 11.10 -26.66 23.08
CA GLN A 133 12.00 -27.80 22.94
C GLN A 133 13.26 -27.37 22.19
N GLU A 134 14.43 -27.81 22.62
CA GLU A 134 15.66 -27.65 21.89
C GLU A 134 15.96 -28.91 21.09
N GLU A 135 16.01 -28.77 19.76
CA GLU A 135 16.36 -29.85 18.85
C GLU A 135 17.33 -29.34 17.77
N GLY A 136 18.43 -30.07 17.54
CA GLY A 136 19.42 -29.67 16.55
C GLY A 136 20.09 -28.31 16.79
N GLY A 137 20.06 -27.79 18.01
CA GLY A 137 20.59 -26.47 18.36
C GLY A 137 19.68 -25.31 18.04
N ARG A 138 18.41 -25.59 17.69
CA ARG A 138 17.33 -24.61 17.43
C ARG A 138 16.19 -24.79 18.43
N VAL A 139 15.48 -23.73 18.69
CA VAL A 139 14.31 -23.72 19.59
C VAL A 139 13.05 -23.95 18.78
N HIS A 140 12.37 -25.06 19.10
CA HIS A 140 11.07 -25.44 18.59
C HIS A 140 9.98 -25.00 19.56
N ILE A 141 8.92 -24.37 19.05
CA ILE A 141 7.75 -23.93 19.79
C ILE A 141 6.58 -24.80 19.34
N ILE A 142 6.00 -25.54 20.26
CA ILE A 142 4.89 -26.46 19.97
C ILE A 142 3.63 -25.99 20.66
N LEU A 143 2.57 -25.76 19.88
CA LEU A 143 1.28 -25.27 20.32
C LEU A 143 0.22 -26.39 20.19
N PRO A 144 -0.28 -26.94 21.29
CA PRO A 144 -1.31 -27.98 21.27
C PRO A 144 -2.70 -27.35 21.17
N ILE A 145 -3.22 -27.16 19.92
CA ILE A 145 -4.50 -26.51 19.67
C ILE A 145 -5.67 -27.45 19.97
N GLN A 146 -6.67 -26.95 20.72
CA GLN A 146 -7.83 -27.72 21.14
C GLN A 146 -8.82 -28.01 19.99
N ASN A 147 -9.75 -28.92 20.25
CA ASN A 147 -10.77 -29.31 19.25
C ASN A 147 -11.98 -28.36 19.26
N LEU A 148 -11.75 -27.05 19.06
CA LEU A 148 -12.80 -26.02 19.00
C LEU A 148 -12.95 -25.42 17.60
N MET A 149 -11.95 -25.57 16.74
CA MET A 149 -11.97 -25.07 15.36
C MET A 149 -12.85 -25.98 14.48
N LYS A 150 -13.59 -25.34 13.57
CA LYS A 150 -14.33 -26.05 12.50
C LYS A 150 -13.40 -26.28 11.32
N GLU A 151 -13.46 -27.47 10.73
CA GLU A 151 -12.72 -27.81 9.52
C GLU A 151 -13.13 -26.89 8.36
N GLY A 152 -12.13 -26.43 7.59
CA GLY A 152 -12.34 -25.56 6.43
C GLY A 152 -12.68 -24.11 6.74
N LYS A 153 -12.73 -23.71 8.03
CA LYS A 153 -12.87 -22.33 8.46
C LYS A 153 -11.54 -21.79 8.96
N GLU A 154 -11.17 -20.57 8.51
CA GLU A 154 -9.98 -19.87 8.96
C GLU A 154 -10.19 -19.20 10.32
N TYR A 155 -9.13 -19.18 11.11
CA TYR A 155 -9.05 -18.50 12.40
C TYR A 155 -7.74 -17.74 12.51
N LEU A 156 -7.65 -16.80 13.44
CA LEU A 156 -6.43 -16.09 13.78
C LEU A 156 -5.72 -16.79 14.94
N LEU A 157 -4.47 -17.15 14.74
CA LEU A 157 -3.53 -17.54 15.78
C LEU A 157 -2.70 -16.32 16.18
N ARG A 158 -2.79 -15.89 17.43
CA ARG A 158 -1.93 -14.89 18.03
C ARG A 158 -1.01 -15.54 19.04
N LEU A 159 0.31 -15.42 18.85
CA LEU A 159 1.32 -15.86 19.83
C LEU A 159 1.85 -14.67 20.61
N ARG A 160 2.20 -14.91 21.85
CA ARG A 160 2.94 -13.99 22.71
C ARG A 160 4.15 -14.71 23.30
N LEU A 161 5.36 -14.24 22.93
CA LEU A 161 6.62 -14.70 23.50
C LEU A 161 7.06 -13.77 24.62
N ASP A 162 7.44 -14.31 25.78
CA ASP A 162 8.12 -13.57 26.84
C ASP A 162 9.64 -13.66 26.64
N LEU A 163 10.27 -12.57 26.21
CA LEU A 163 11.73 -12.47 26.09
C LEU A 163 12.41 -11.97 27.38
N GLY A 164 11.62 -11.73 28.44
CA GLY A 164 12.09 -11.31 29.75
C GLY A 164 12.05 -9.80 29.97
N GLU A 165 12.46 -8.99 29.02
CA GLU A 165 12.34 -7.52 29.08
C GLU A 165 11.08 -7.01 28.40
N SER A 166 10.55 -7.76 27.44
CA SER A 166 9.37 -7.42 26.65
C SER A 166 8.58 -8.67 26.24
N SER A 167 7.29 -8.48 26.04
CA SER A 167 6.44 -9.44 25.34
C SER A 167 6.41 -9.09 23.86
N VAL A 168 6.51 -10.11 23.01
CA VAL A 168 6.50 -9.97 21.54
C VAL A 168 5.36 -10.79 20.98
N TYR A 169 4.56 -10.16 20.10
CA TYR A 169 3.37 -10.77 19.51
C TYR A 169 3.64 -11.18 18.07
N TYR A 170 3.11 -12.35 17.67
CA TYR A 170 3.18 -12.88 16.31
C TYR A 170 1.79 -13.31 15.87
N TYR A 171 1.53 -13.21 14.57
CA TYR A 171 0.21 -13.46 14.01
C TYR A 171 0.32 -14.33 12.77
N THR A 172 -0.61 -15.28 12.62
CA THR A 172 -0.84 -16.03 11.39
C THR A 172 -2.29 -16.53 11.36
N ARG A 173 -2.87 -16.64 10.18
CA ARG A 173 -4.14 -17.35 10.04
C ARG A 173 -3.88 -18.86 10.15
N VAL A 174 -4.83 -19.59 10.70
CA VAL A 174 -4.76 -21.04 10.83
C VAL A 174 -5.99 -21.70 10.23
N LEU A 175 -5.80 -22.81 9.55
CA LEU A 175 -6.83 -23.63 8.93
C LEU A 175 -6.61 -25.09 9.30
N LEU A 176 -7.67 -25.76 9.81
CA LEU A 176 -7.62 -27.18 10.14
C LEU A 176 -7.86 -28.06 8.91
N GLY A 177 -7.04 -29.07 8.73
CA GLY A 177 -7.12 -30.02 7.63
C GLY A 177 -6.37 -29.57 6.38
N LYS A 178 -6.45 -30.38 5.32
CA LYS A 178 -5.83 -30.13 4.01
C LYS A 178 -4.28 -30.08 4.02
N GLU A 179 -3.65 -30.72 4.98
CA GLU A 179 -2.17 -30.75 5.08
C GLU A 179 -1.53 -31.35 3.84
N ASP A 180 -2.05 -32.49 3.35
CA ASP A 180 -1.53 -33.15 2.13
C ASP A 180 -1.60 -32.22 0.91
N MET A 181 -2.75 -31.55 0.73
CA MET A 181 -2.91 -30.55 -0.33
C MET A 181 -1.88 -29.42 -0.19
N GLY A 182 -1.71 -28.88 1.02
CA GLY A 182 -0.75 -27.82 1.30
C GLY A 182 0.67 -28.25 0.97
N GLN A 183 1.07 -29.43 1.38
CA GLN A 183 2.41 -29.98 1.11
C GLN A 183 2.68 -30.13 -0.40
N GLU A 184 1.72 -30.66 -1.15
CA GLU A 184 1.87 -30.87 -2.59
C GLU A 184 1.98 -29.53 -3.36
N VAL A 185 1.13 -28.53 -3.05
CA VAL A 185 1.18 -27.21 -3.71
C VAL A 185 2.46 -26.44 -3.36
N LEU A 186 2.91 -26.48 -2.10
CA LEU A 186 4.18 -25.87 -1.68
C LEU A 186 5.36 -26.52 -2.39
N SER A 187 5.35 -27.86 -2.50
CA SER A 187 6.41 -28.59 -3.17
C SER A 187 6.47 -28.31 -4.67
N LEU A 188 5.31 -28.20 -5.34
CA LEU A 188 5.25 -27.85 -6.77
C LEU A 188 5.76 -26.44 -7.03
N ALA A 189 5.38 -25.47 -6.21
CA ALA A 189 5.82 -24.07 -6.34
C ALA A 189 7.35 -23.95 -6.20
N GLU A 190 7.92 -24.57 -5.15
CA GLU A 190 9.37 -24.60 -4.94
C GLU A 190 10.11 -25.31 -6.08
N ASP A 191 9.62 -26.45 -6.52
CA ASP A 191 10.21 -27.21 -7.61
C ASP A 191 10.18 -26.42 -8.93
N PHE A 192 9.08 -25.72 -9.22
CA PHE A 192 8.96 -24.84 -10.38
C PHE A 192 10.00 -23.70 -10.32
N THR A 193 10.08 -22.99 -9.18
CA THR A 193 11.05 -21.91 -9.00
C THR A 193 12.48 -22.43 -9.24
N ARG A 194 12.89 -23.51 -8.56
CA ARG A 194 14.25 -24.05 -8.67
C ARG A 194 14.58 -24.55 -10.09
N LYS A 195 13.67 -25.29 -10.73
CA LYS A 195 13.85 -25.80 -12.09
C LYS A 195 13.93 -24.68 -13.13
N SER A 196 13.31 -23.53 -12.90
CA SER A 196 13.36 -22.40 -13.83
C SER A 196 14.80 -21.92 -14.11
N PHE A 197 15.75 -22.14 -13.19
CA PHE A 197 17.17 -21.82 -13.37
C PHE A 197 17.96 -22.81 -14.24
N SER A 198 17.40 -23.98 -14.53
CA SER A 198 18.04 -25.02 -15.37
C SER A 198 17.18 -25.32 -16.57
N LYS A 199 17.60 -24.88 -17.79
CA LYS A 199 16.83 -25.10 -19.02
C LYS A 199 16.50 -26.58 -19.29
N ASN A 200 17.34 -27.49 -18.83
CA ASN A 200 17.11 -28.93 -19.02
C ASN A 200 16.03 -29.47 -18.08
N GLU A 201 16.05 -29.06 -16.81
CA GLU A 201 15.06 -29.46 -15.81
C GLU A 201 13.72 -28.77 -16.06
N ALA A 202 13.76 -27.49 -16.48
CA ALA A 202 12.58 -26.71 -16.80
C ALA A 202 11.73 -27.26 -17.96
N LYS A 203 12.27 -28.20 -18.78
CA LYS A 203 11.47 -28.85 -19.83
C LYS A 203 10.23 -29.55 -19.28
N SER A 204 10.29 -30.03 -18.05
CA SER A 204 9.13 -30.62 -17.35
C SER A 204 8.05 -29.58 -17.01
N LEU A 205 8.41 -28.30 -16.92
CA LEU A 205 7.48 -27.20 -16.61
C LEU A 205 6.62 -26.82 -17.81
N SER A 206 7.04 -27.17 -19.04
CA SER A 206 6.30 -26.83 -20.27
C SER A 206 4.84 -27.34 -20.26
N THR A 207 4.52 -28.35 -19.47
CA THR A 207 3.16 -28.88 -19.33
C THR A 207 2.22 -27.99 -18.52
N TYR A 208 2.77 -26.97 -17.85
CA TYR A 208 2.02 -25.97 -17.06
C TYR A 208 1.87 -24.65 -17.78
N LEU A 209 2.63 -24.42 -18.86
CA LEU A 209 2.71 -23.13 -19.54
C LEU A 209 1.60 -22.96 -20.59
N GLU A 210 1.09 -21.75 -20.69
CA GLU A 210 0.08 -21.33 -21.68
C GLU A 210 0.64 -20.18 -22.53
N SER A 211 1.86 -20.33 -23.07
CA SER A 211 2.57 -19.28 -23.79
C SER A 211 1.73 -18.69 -24.93
N ASP A 212 1.67 -17.38 -25.00
CA ASP A 212 0.96 -16.60 -26.00
C ASP A 212 1.93 -15.66 -26.73
N ASP A 213 1.92 -15.69 -28.06
CA ASP A 213 2.79 -14.86 -28.90
C ASP A 213 2.45 -13.34 -28.82
N THR A 214 1.29 -12.98 -28.24
CA THR A 214 0.86 -11.59 -28.04
C THR A 214 1.46 -10.95 -26.81
N MET A 215 2.06 -11.71 -25.91
CA MET A 215 2.64 -11.22 -24.67
C MET A 215 3.93 -10.45 -24.91
N ASP A 216 4.14 -9.40 -24.09
CA ASP A 216 5.40 -8.65 -24.08
C ASP A 216 6.53 -9.50 -23.47
N ASN A 217 7.25 -10.23 -24.29
CA ASN A 217 8.43 -11.00 -23.90
C ASN A 217 9.74 -10.19 -23.93
N SER A 218 9.68 -8.86 -23.88
CA SER A 218 10.84 -7.97 -23.95
C SER A 218 11.51 -7.71 -22.59
N SER A 219 10.90 -8.14 -21.48
CA SER A 219 11.40 -7.84 -20.13
C SER A 219 11.32 -9.04 -19.19
N LEU A 220 12.38 -9.21 -18.36
CA LEU A 220 12.37 -10.11 -17.20
C LEU A 220 11.74 -9.44 -15.95
N ALA A 221 11.43 -8.15 -16.00
CA ALA A 221 10.83 -7.45 -14.86
C ALA A 221 9.47 -8.02 -14.45
N HIS A 222 8.69 -8.48 -15.43
CA HIS A 222 7.41 -9.14 -15.22
C HIS A 222 7.27 -10.32 -16.18
N VAL A 223 7.13 -11.52 -15.63
CA VAL A 223 6.97 -12.78 -16.36
C VAL A 223 5.78 -13.52 -15.77
N ASN A 224 4.87 -13.99 -16.62
CA ASN A 224 3.65 -14.68 -16.19
C ASN A 224 3.42 -16.00 -16.94
N LEU A 225 2.31 -16.67 -16.63
CA LEU A 225 1.93 -17.97 -17.21
C LEU A 225 1.93 -17.96 -18.75
N HIS A 226 1.62 -16.84 -19.39
CA HIS A 226 1.54 -16.66 -20.84
C HIS A 226 2.88 -16.28 -21.50
N SER A 227 3.89 -15.99 -20.68
CA SER A 227 5.23 -15.66 -21.17
C SER A 227 5.89 -16.85 -21.87
N SER A 228 6.86 -16.58 -22.75
CA SER A 228 7.59 -17.61 -23.45
C SER A 228 8.42 -18.49 -22.49
N PHE A 229 8.63 -19.73 -22.85
CA PHE A 229 9.50 -20.64 -22.07
C PHE A 229 10.90 -20.04 -21.84
N GLN A 230 11.43 -19.28 -22.82
CA GLN A 230 12.72 -18.62 -22.68
C GLN A 230 12.68 -17.55 -21.57
N GLN A 231 11.60 -16.76 -21.44
CA GLN A 231 11.45 -15.77 -20.37
C GLN A 231 11.31 -16.45 -19.00
N ILE A 232 10.50 -17.49 -18.90
CA ILE A 232 10.31 -18.26 -17.66
C ILE A 232 11.63 -18.86 -17.18
N THR A 233 12.50 -19.27 -18.11
CA THR A 233 13.83 -19.85 -17.81
C THR A 233 14.98 -18.86 -17.90
N TRP A 234 14.70 -17.56 -17.64
CA TRP A 234 15.68 -16.47 -17.53
C TRP A 234 16.45 -16.13 -18.82
N GLY A 235 15.96 -16.53 -19.97
CA GLY A 235 16.60 -16.24 -21.27
C GLY A 235 18.03 -16.77 -21.34
N ASP A 236 18.92 -15.91 -21.85
CA ASP A 236 20.38 -16.17 -21.91
C ASP A 236 21.15 -15.31 -20.90
N SER A 237 20.48 -14.90 -19.79
CA SER A 237 21.05 -14.00 -18.78
C SER A 237 22.13 -14.65 -17.91
N GLY A 238 22.23 -15.99 -17.88
CA GLY A 238 23.12 -16.69 -16.95
C GLY A 238 22.69 -16.52 -15.49
N MET A 239 21.38 -16.34 -15.26
CA MET A 239 20.82 -16.16 -13.92
C MET A 239 21.02 -17.38 -13.05
N GLU A 240 21.47 -17.15 -11.82
CA GLU A 240 21.64 -18.17 -10.78
C GLU A 240 20.90 -17.76 -9.51
N MET A 241 20.29 -18.73 -8.82
CA MET A 241 19.69 -18.48 -7.50
C MET A 241 20.79 -18.18 -6.47
N ASP A 242 20.57 -17.18 -5.61
CA ASP A 242 21.53 -16.75 -4.59
C ASP A 242 20.92 -16.92 -3.20
N GLY A 243 21.18 -18.05 -2.56
CA GLY A 243 20.63 -18.43 -1.26
C GLY A 243 19.37 -19.29 -1.33
N GLU A 244 18.74 -19.52 -0.18
CA GLU A 244 17.50 -20.29 -0.06
C GLU A 244 16.27 -19.40 -0.22
N PRO A 245 15.22 -19.88 -0.91
CA PRO A 245 14.00 -19.12 -1.08
C PRO A 245 13.17 -19.09 0.21
N GLU A 246 12.47 -18.00 0.43
CA GLU A 246 11.46 -17.82 1.45
C GLU A 246 10.08 -18.16 0.88
N ILE A 247 9.40 -19.13 1.48
CA ILE A 247 8.13 -19.68 1.00
C ILE A 247 7.00 -19.24 1.92
N ARG A 248 5.90 -18.77 1.35
CA ARG A 248 4.67 -18.41 2.06
C ARG A 248 3.46 -19.08 1.42
N LEU A 249 2.66 -19.74 2.23
CA LEU A 249 1.29 -20.06 1.86
C LEU A 249 0.43 -18.83 2.18
N LYS A 250 -0.09 -18.17 1.15
CA LYS A 250 -0.89 -16.95 1.32
C LYS A 250 -2.37 -17.25 1.50
N GLU A 251 -2.92 -18.13 0.67
CA GLU A 251 -4.36 -18.44 0.64
C GLU A 251 -4.58 -19.92 0.31
N LEU A 252 -5.66 -20.48 0.88
CA LEU A 252 -6.18 -21.80 0.53
C LEU A 252 -7.70 -21.78 0.69
N ASP A 253 -8.43 -21.70 -0.41
CA ASP A 253 -9.89 -21.69 -0.44
C ASP A 253 -10.41 -22.81 -1.34
N GLY A 254 -11.24 -23.71 -0.79
CA GLY A 254 -11.73 -24.86 -1.51
C GLY A 254 -10.61 -25.78 -1.99
N THR A 255 -10.34 -25.80 -3.29
CA THR A 255 -9.24 -26.50 -3.97
C THR A 255 -8.18 -25.55 -4.51
N MET A 256 -8.36 -24.25 -4.33
CA MET A 256 -7.44 -23.23 -4.82
C MET A 256 -6.42 -22.83 -3.76
N ALA A 257 -5.17 -22.72 -4.16
CA ALA A 257 -4.08 -22.28 -3.30
C ALA A 257 -3.29 -21.15 -3.96
N LEU A 258 -2.81 -20.22 -3.15
CA LEU A 258 -1.84 -19.21 -3.53
C LEU A 258 -0.57 -19.39 -2.70
N VAL A 259 0.53 -19.67 -3.39
CA VAL A 259 1.87 -19.76 -2.81
C VAL A 259 2.73 -18.64 -3.36
N GLN A 260 3.43 -17.95 -2.47
CA GLN A 260 4.41 -16.94 -2.80
C GLN A 260 5.81 -17.42 -2.45
N ILE A 261 6.76 -17.24 -3.37
CA ILE A 261 8.17 -17.54 -3.13
C ILE A 261 9.00 -16.29 -3.41
N GLN A 262 9.76 -15.85 -2.40
CA GLN A 262 10.68 -14.72 -2.50
C GLN A 262 12.13 -15.24 -2.43
N TYR A 263 12.97 -14.75 -3.34
CA TYR A 263 14.37 -15.18 -3.40
C TYR A 263 15.27 -14.17 -4.08
N ALA A 264 16.56 -14.23 -3.74
CA ALA A 264 17.60 -13.51 -4.45
C ALA A 264 18.11 -14.31 -5.64
N SER A 265 18.55 -13.61 -6.70
CA SER A 265 19.28 -14.21 -7.81
C SER A 265 20.39 -13.25 -8.28
N ARG A 266 21.33 -13.80 -9.05
CA ARG A 266 22.45 -13.03 -9.58
C ARG A 266 22.78 -13.42 -11.01
N ALA A 267 23.34 -12.49 -11.78
CA ALA A 267 23.91 -12.74 -13.10
C ALA A 267 25.20 -11.92 -13.24
N THR A 268 26.15 -12.40 -14.06
CA THR A 268 27.38 -11.69 -14.34
C THR A 268 27.38 -11.23 -15.81
N ASP A 269 27.62 -9.94 -16.04
CA ASP A 269 27.69 -9.39 -17.39
C ASP A 269 29.01 -9.74 -18.10
N GLN A 270 29.14 -9.32 -19.37
CA GLN A 270 30.34 -9.60 -20.18
C GLN A 270 31.58 -8.86 -19.66
N ASP A 271 31.40 -7.77 -18.91
CA ASP A 271 32.48 -6.97 -18.31
C ASP A 271 32.89 -7.51 -16.92
N GLY A 272 32.21 -8.56 -16.42
CA GLY A 272 32.46 -9.20 -15.13
C GLY A 272 31.77 -8.54 -13.94
N ASN A 273 30.85 -7.59 -14.17
CA ASN A 273 30.06 -7.00 -13.10
C ASN A 273 28.96 -7.99 -12.66
N VAL A 274 28.77 -8.12 -11.34
CA VAL A 274 27.72 -8.98 -10.75
C VAL A 274 26.47 -8.14 -10.52
N HIS A 275 25.41 -8.49 -11.21
CA HIS A 275 24.07 -7.92 -11.04
C HIS A 275 23.28 -8.81 -10.09
N ARG A 276 22.64 -8.24 -9.10
CA ARG A 276 21.81 -8.94 -8.12
C ARG A 276 20.37 -8.54 -8.29
N PHE A 277 19.48 -9.52 -8.10
CA PHE A 277 18.06 -9.33 -8.30
C PHE A 277 17.31 -9.87 -7.09
N PHE A 278 16.21 -9.22 -6.79
CA PHE A 278 15.17 -9.76 -5.95
C PHE A 278 14.00 -10.22 -6.83
N ASN A 279 13.47 -11.39 -6.48
CA ASN A 279 12.39 -12.00 -7.23
C ASN A 279 11.27 -12.38 -6.29
N GLU A 280 10.04 -12.23 -6.78
CA GLU A 280 8.83 -12.68 -6.14
C GLU A 280 8.00 -13.45 -7.14
N ASP A 281 7.81 -14.73 -6.90
CA ASP A 281 6.99 -15.64 -7.69
C ASP A 281 5.68 -15.93 -6.95
N ASN A 282 4.54 -15.69 -7.58
CA ASN A 282 3.22 -16.00 -7.08
C ASN A 282 2.61 -17.14 -7.92
N TYR A 283 2.20 -18.21 -7.27
CA TYR A 283 1.63 -19.40 -7.89
C TYR A 283 0.19 -19.60 -7.47
N VAL A 284 -0.73 -19.49 -8.41
CA VAL A 284 -2.14 -19.84 -8.20
C VAL A 284 -2.36 -21.26 -8.70
N MET A 285 -2.72 -22.15 -7.82
CA MET A 285 -2.84 -23.57 -8.13
C MET A 285 -4.21 -24.11 -7.75
N ARG A 286 -4.74 -24.98 -8.59
CA ARG A 286 -5.92 -25.78 -8.28
C ARG A 286 -5.51 -27.20 -8.00
N TYR A 287 -5.77 -27.63 -6.79
CA TYR A 287 -5.53 -28.99 -6.36
C TYR A 287 -6.61 -29.95 -6.86
N ASP A 288 -6.19 -31.07 -7.43
CA ASP A 288 -6.99 -32.25 -7.68
C ASP A 288 -6.14 -33.46 -7.27
N PRO A 289 -6.68 -34.49 -6.59
CA PRO A 289 -5.91 -35.63 -6.14
C PRO A 289 -5.11 -36.38 -7.22
N GLN A 290 -5.48 -36.21 -8.49
CA GLN A 290 -4.78 -36.81 -9.63
C GLN A 290 -3.71 -35.92 -10.23
N ARG A 291 -3.87 -34.58 -10.13
CA ARG A 291 -2.98 -33.59 -10.72
C ARG A 291 -3.21 -32.20 -10.15
N ILE A 292 -2.15 -31.46 -9.86
CA ILE A 292 -2.22 -30.04 -9.60
C ILE A 292 -2.19 -29.26 -10.94
N PHE A 293 -3.09 -28.29 -11.08
CA PHE A 293 -3.15 -27.39 -12.22
C PHE A 293 -2.57 -26.04 -11.80
N LEU A 294 -1.60 -25.53 -12.54
CA LEU A 294 -1.15 -24.15 -12.41
C LEU A 294 -2.15 -23.26 -13.15
N MET A 295 -2.91 -22.45 -12.41
CA MET A 295 -3.97 -21.61 -12.94
C MET A 295 -3.46 -20.23 -13.30
N ASP A 296 -2.44 -19.76 -12.57
CA ASP A 296 -1.74 -18.51 -12.83
C ASP A 296 -0.31 -18.58 -12.27
N PHE A 297 0.58 -17.82 -12.88
CA PHE A 297 1.94 -17.63 -12.43
C PHE A 297 2.34 -16.19 -12.72
N ASP A 298 2.83 -15.50 -11.73
CA ASP A 298 3.30 -14.12 -11.84
C ASP A 298 4.66 -13.99 -11.14
N ARG A 299 5.70 -13.65 -11.92
CA ARG A 299 7.05 -13.37 -11.42
C ARG A 299 7.36 -11.90 -11.60
N ARG A 300 7.73 -11.24 -10.54
CA ARG A 300 8.28 -9.88 -10.55
C ARG A 300 9.75 -9.90 -10.18
N THR A 301 10.57 -9.31 -11.04
CA THR A 301 12.02 -9.25 -10.88
C THR A 301 12.46 -7.80 -10.82
N LYS A 302 13.20 -7.47 -9.78
CA LYS A 302 13.81 -6.15 -9.60
C LYS A 302 15.32 -6.30 -9.44
N GLU A 303 16.08 -5.65 -10.29
CA GLU A 303 17.53 -5.52 -10.10
C GLU A 303 17.82 -4.58 -8.94
N LEU A 304 18.71 -4.98 -8.04
CA LEU A 304 19.13 -4.20 -6.88
C LEU A 304 20.24 -3.24 -7.27
N PHE A 305 20.04 -1.97 -6.97
CA PHE A 305 21.01 -0.93 -7.30
C PHE A 305 22.19 -0.96 -6.31
N ASP A 306 23.42 -1.10 -6.84
CA ASP A 306 24.65 -1.22 -6.05
C ASP A 306 25.47 0.09 -5.94
N GLY A 307 25.04 1.16 -6.65
CA GLY A 307 25.73 2.45 -6.63
C GLY A 307 27.09 2.47 -7.31
N GLN A 308 27.46 1.42 -8.04
CA GLN A 308 28.78 1.35 -8.71
C GLN A 308 28.87 2.25 -9.94
N ASN A 309 30.09 2.67 -10.28
CA ASN A 309 30.32 3.66 -11.34
C ASN A 309 29.93 3.19 -12.74
N TYR A 310 29.95 1.88 -13.03
CA TYR A 310 29.55 1.36 -14.34
C TYR A 310 28.06 1.65 -14.64
N ARG A 311 27.25 1.90 -13.61
CA ARG A 311 25.84 2.28 -13.76
C ARG A 311 25.61 3.72 -14.21
N TYR A 312 26.66 4.55 -14.21
CA TYR A 312 26.56 5.92 -14.68
C TYR A 312 27.18 6.09 -16.06
N LYS A 313 26.37 6.48 -17.04
CA LYS A 313 26.80 6.75 -18.41
C LYS A 313 25.91 7.80 -19.09
N ASP A 314 26.48 8.69 -19.86
CA ASP A 314 25.78 9.66 -20.70
C ASP A 314 24.74 10.50 -19.91
N LYS A 315 25.09 10.96 -18.71
CA LYS A 315 24.20 11.68 -17.77
C LYS A 315 22.96 10.87 -17.33
N LYS A 316 23.06 9.58 -17.28
CA LYS A 316 22.00 8.70 -16.79
C LYS A 316 22.55 7.71 -15.78
N ILE A 317 21.78 7.48 -14.74
CA ILE A 317 22.02 6.40 -13.79
C ILE A 317 21.20 5.20 -14.23
N LEU A 318 21.85 4.07 -14.48
CA LEU A 318 21.19 2.80 -14.76
C LEU A 318 20.65 2.20 -13.46
N LEU A 319 19.34 2.18 -13.31
CA LEU A 319 18.66 1.59 -12.16
C LEU A 319 18.42 0.07 -12.35
N GLY A 320 18.59 -0.41 -13.60
CA GLY A 320 18.49 -1.83 -13.92
C GLY A 320 17.10 -2.30 -14.33
N VAL A 321 16.88 -3.61 -14.24
CA VAL A 321 15.60 -4.28 -14.52
C VAL A 321 14.58 -3.97 -13.42
N GLY A 322 13.35 -3.60 -13.80
CA GLY A 322 12.25 -3.34 -12.88
C GLY A 322 11.13 -2.53 -13.50
N GLU A 323 10.03 -2.36 -12.78
CA GLU A 323 8.93 -1.51 -13.20
C GLU A 323 9.19 -0.05 -12.77
N LYS A 324 8.67 0.91 -13.57
CA LYS A 324 8.79 2.34 -13.22
C LYS A 324 8.07 2.70 -11.92
N SER A 325 6.97 2.03 -11.65
CA SER A 325 6.16 2.22 -10.44
C SER A 325 6.92 1.93 -9.15
N ASP A 326 7.97 1.09 -9.22
CA ASP A 326 8.76 0.69 -8.05
C ASP A 326 9.81 1.73 -7.64
N ILE A 327 9.91 2.83 -8.40
CA ILE A 327 10.96 3.83 -8.24
C ILE A 327 10.32 5.20 -8.07
N GLU A 328 10.49 5.79 -6.92
CA GLU A 328 10.21 7.20 -6.71
C GLU A 328 11.48 8.02 -6.94
N ALA A 329 11.39 9.12 -7.69
CA ALA A 329 12.54 9.96 -7.98
C ALA A 329 12.17 11.44 -8.03
N LEU A 330 12.85 12.23 -7.19
CA LEU A 330 12.69 13.68 -7.10
C LEU A 330 14.01 14.40 -7.35
N GLN A 331 13.91 15.66 -7.81
CA GLN A 331 15.05 16.55 -7.97
C GLN A 331 14.83 17.87 -7.23
N SER A 332 15.93 18.50 -6.83
CA SER A 332 15.89 19.85 -6.27
C SER A 332 15.43 20.88 -7.30
N ALA A 333 14.91 22.02 -6.87
CA ALA A 333 14.51 23.12 -7.75
C ALA A 333 15.65 23.59 -8.68
N THR A 334 16.90 23.53 -8.21
CA THR A 334 18.11 23.85 -9.01
C THR A 334 18.56 22.74 -9.95
N LYS A 335 17.94 21.53 -9.84
CA LYS A 335 18.32 20.32 -10.58
C LYS A 335 19.78 19.85 -10.34
N ASN A 336 20.37 20.26 -9.20
CA ASN A 336 21.73 19.87 -8.82
C ASN A 336 21.76 18.66 -7.90
N PHE A 337 20.63 18.28 -7.32
CA PHE A 337 20.50 17.14 -6.43
C PHE A 337 19.31 16.29 -6.82
N TYR A 338 19.50 14.99 -6.71
CA TYR A 338 18.53 13.96 -7.06
C TYR A 338 18.38 13.00 -5.89
N ALA A 339 17.16 12.66 -5.51
CA ALA A 339 16.88 11.56 -4.61
C ALA A 339 15.99 10.53 -5.32
N PHE A 340 16.27 9.25 -5.11
CA PHE A 340 15.49 8.18 -5.69
C PHE A 340 15.47 6.95 -4.79
N THR A 341 14.39 6.22 -4.85
CA THR A 341 14.25 4.94 -4.16
C THR A 341 14.66 3.80 -5.08
N ASP A 342 15.29 2.80 -4.51
CA ASP A 342 15.43 1.48 -5.10
C ASP A 342 14.87 0.47 -4.11
N LYS A 343 13.63 0.04 -4.32
CA LYS A 343 12.84 -0.71 -3.34
C LYS A 343 12.81 -0.01 -1.98
N ASN A 344 13.43 -0.64 -0.99
CA ASN A 344 13.46 -0.21 0.41
C ASN A 344 14.75 0.55 0.76
N THR A 345 15.43 1.07 -0.23
CA THR A 345 16.68 1.82 -0.08
C THR A 345 16.52 3.20 -0.71
N LEU A 346 16.97 4.24 -0.02
CA LEU A 346 16.96 5.60 -0.50
C LEU A 346 18.37 6.07 -0.85
N TYR A 347 18.50 6.58 -2.06
CA TYR A 347 19.75 7.16 -2.57
C TYR A 347 19.58 8.64 -2.86
N ARG A 348 20.69 9.36 -2.74
CA ARG A 348 20.82 10.74 -3.18
C ARG A 348 22.06 10.87 -4.05
N ALA A 349 21.99 11.65 -5.14
CA ALA A 349 23.11 11.86 -6.05
C ALA A 349 23.31 13.36 -6.34
N ASP A 350 24.60 13.78 -6.47
CA ASP A 350 24.95 15.10 -6.98
C ASP A 350 24.78 15.14 -8.50
N GLY A 351 24.13 16.18 -9.01
CA GLY A 351 24.04 16.47 -10.45
C GLY A 351 25.21 17.27 -11.00
N GLU A 352 26.05 17.84 -10.13
CA GLU A 352 27.21 18.65 -10.48
C GLU A 352 28.41 18.33 -9.57
N GLY A 353 29.61 18.70 -10.05
CA GLY A 353 30.82 18.64 -9.22
C GLY A 353 31.51 17.28 -9.19
N LYS A 354 31.89 16.80 -8.02
CA LYS A 354 32.69 15.58 -7.85
C LYS A 354 31.87 14.29 -7.95
N GLY A 355 30.52 14.38 -7.97
CA GLY A 355 29.64 13.22 -8.10
C GLY A 355 29.60 12.37 -6.84
N ASN A 356 29.06 12.90 -5.76
CA ASN A 356 28.78 12.07 -4.60
C ASN A 356 27.43 11.37 -4.80
N MET A 357 27.40 10.11 -4.43
CA MET A 357 26.19 9.31 -4.29
C MET A 357 26.10 8.82 -2.85
N ASN A 358 25.01 9.10 -2.17
CA ASN A 358 24.79 8.70 -0.80
C ASN A 358 23.64 7.70 -0.73
N ARG A 359 23.88 6.50 -0.15
CA ARG A 359 22.80 5.60 0.28
C ARG A 359 22.34 6.07 1.65
N ILE A 360 21.34 6.94 1.68
CA ILE A 360 20.94 7.66 2.89
C ILE A 360 20.09 6.84 3.85
N PHE A 361 19.37 5.83 3.35
CA PHE A 361 18.60 4.95 4.22
C PHE A 361 18.49 3.52 3.66
N SER A 362 18.65 2.54 4.54
CA SER A 362 18.36 1.11 4.30
C SER A 362 18.35 0.37 5.64
N TYR A 363 17.49 -0.63 5.79
CA TYR A 363 17.57 -1.56 6.94
C TYR A 363 18.60 -2.67 6.75
N SER A 364 19.26 -2.75 5.60
CA SER A 364 20.31 -3.72 5.32
C SER A 364 21.49 -3.64 6.31
N GLU A 365 21.99 -4.78 6.78
CA GLU A 365 23.10 -4.86 7.76
C GLU A 365 24.50 -4.72 7.12
N GLY A 366 24.63 -4.21 5.92
CA GLY A 366 25.89 -4.00 5.20
C GLY A 366 25.75 -4.05 3.68
N GLU A 367 26.87 -3.96 2.96
CA GLU A 367 26.86 -3.93 1.50
C GLU A 367 26.32 -5.20 0.84
N LYS A 368 26.37 -6.34 1.54
CA LYS A 368 26.02 -7.66 1.01
C LYS A 368 24.67 -8.20 1.49
N SER A 369 23.99 -7.53 2.43
CA SER A 369 22.80 -8.08 3.08
C SER A 369 21.47 -7.54 2.54
N VAL A 370 21.50 -6.79 1.44
CA VAL A 370 20.27 -6.30 0.74
C VAL A 370 19.36 -7.46 0.31
N GLU A 371 19.91 -8.65 0.23
CA GLU A 371 19.26 -9.89 -0.22
C GLU A 371 18.21 -10.45 0.76
N LYS A 372 18.29 -10.09 2.04
CA LYS A 372 17.39 -10.61 3.10
C LYS A 372 16.34 -9.59 3.57
N GLU A 373 16.21 -8.45 2.90
CA GLU A 373 15.19 -7.47 3.28
C GLU A 373 13.83 -7.92 2.80
N SER A 374 13.03 -8.42 3.72
CA SER A 374 11.61 -8.60 3.46
C SER A 374 10.95 -7.21 3.25
N PHE A 375 9.98 -7.14 2.34
CA PHE A 375 9.34 -5.90 1.91
C PHE A 375 8.27 -5.42 2.90
N THR A 376 8.62 -5.39 4.18
CA THR A 376 7.71 -5.01 5.27
C THR A 376 7.57 -3.50 5.46
N HIS A 377 8.42 -2.71 4.76
CA HIS A 377 8.38 -1.25 4.83
C HIS A 377 8.45 -0.62 3.43
N GLY A 378 8.09 0.66 3.36
CA GLY A 378 8.26 1.50 2.18
C GLY A 378 8.96 2.80 2.55
N ILE A 379 9.42 3.53 1.53
CA ILE A 379 10.04 4.85 1.66
C ILE A 379 9.29 5.81 0.73
N HIS A 380 8.98 7.00 1.22
CA HIS A 380 8.38 8.08 0.45
C HIS A 380 9.21 9.36 0.58
N ILE A 381 9.56 9.97 -0.57
CA ILE A 381 10.38 11.18 -0.62
C ILE A 381 9.46 12.40 -0.58
N LEU A 382 9.55 13.21 0.47
CA LEU A 382 8.76 14.44 0.60
C LEU A 382 9.38 15.59 -0.21
N SER A 383 10.69 15.79 -0.07
CA SER A 383 11.38 16.89 -0.72
C SER A 383 12.88 16.64 -0.92
N VAL A 384 13.46 17.34 -1.89
CA VAL A 384 14.92 17.51 -2.07
C VAL A 384 15.18 19.01 -2.17
N ASP A 385 15.93 19.57 -1.24
CA ASP A 385 16.20 20.99 -1.20
C ASP A 385 17.38 21.43 -2.09
N THR A 386 17.66 22.72 -2.14
CA THR A 386 18.77 23.29 -2.92
C THR A 386 20.16 23.04 -2.33
N ASN A 387 20.25 22.59 -1.08
CA ASN A 387 21.49 22.19 -0.39
C ASN A 387 21.76 20.69 -0.53
N GLY A 388 20.80 19.95 -1.03
CA GLY A 388 20.84 18.50 -1.16
C GLY A 388 20.37 17.75 0.08
N ASP A 389 19.70 18.43 1.00
CA ASP A 389 18.99 17.81 2.11
C ASP A 389 17.76 17.08 1.56
N VAL A 390 17.37 15.96 2.17
CA VAL A 390 16.26 15.14 1.73
C VAL A 390 15.33 14.85 2.90
N ASP A 391 14.08 15.28 2.79
CA ASP A 391 13.01 14.90 3.71
C ASP A 391 12.30 13.67 3.20
N PHE A 392 12.13 12.65 4.05
CA PHE A 392 11.52 11.39 3.65
C PHE A 392 10.82 10.68 4.81
N LEU A 393 9.87 9.84 4.46
CA LEU A 393 9.15 8.96 5.37
C LEU A 393 9.62 7.52 5.17
N VAL A 394 9.75 6.79 6.28
CA VAL A 394 9.84 5.33 6.29
C VAL A 394 8.60 4.81 6.96
N TYR A 395 7.82 3.94 6.30
CA TYR A 395 6.52 3.49 6.76
C TYR A 395 6.35 1.98 6.66
N GLY A 396 5.48 1.42 7.48
CA GLY A 396 5.25 -0.01 7.59
C GLY A 396 5.84 -0.59 8.87
N TYR A 397 6.22 -1.87 8.81
CA TYR A 397 6.88 -2.56 9.93
C TYR A 397 8.33 -2.14 10.04
N ILE A 398 8.74 -1.70 11.24
CA ILE A 398 10.10 -1.25 11.52
C ILE A 398 10.92 -2.44 11.99
N ARG A 399 11.81 -2.90 11.10
CA ARG A 399 12.54 -4.15 11.26
C ARG A 399 13.73 -4.07 12.24
N ARG A 400 14.28 -2.89 12.44
CA ARG A 400 15.44 -2.68 13.32
C ARG A 400 15.56 -1.22 13.74
N GLY A 401 16.39 -0.97 14.71
CA GLY A 401 16.63 0.36 15.25
C GLY A 401 15.79 0.65 16.50
N ARG A 402 15.54 1.94 16.75
CA ARG A 402 14.87 2.39 17.95
C ARG A 402 13.42 1.92 18.08
N HIS A 403 12.73 1.81 16.93
CA HIS A 403 11.31 1.48 16.86
C HIS A 403 11.07 0.06 16.33
N GLU A 404 12.09 -0.81 16.42
CA GLU A 404 11.96 -2.20 16.01
C GLU A 404 10.76 -2.87 16.66
N GLY A 405 9.98 -3.61 15.87
CA GLY A 405 8.77 -4.32 16.31
C GLY A 405 7.51 -3.45 16.38
N TYR A 406 7.57 -2.20 15.94
CA TYR A 406 6.39 -1.36 15.76
C TYR A 406 6.03 -1.22 14.28
N THR A 407 4.78 -0.87 14.02
CA THR A 407 4.32 -0.36 12.73
C THR A 407 4.06 1.13 12.84
N GLY A 408 4.21 1.85 11.74
CA GLY A 408 3.94 3.29 11.73
C GLY A 408 4.73 4.04 10.67
N ILE A 409 4.92 5.32 10.90
CA ILE A 409 5.62 6.24 10.02
C ILE A 409 6.72 6.94 10.81
N VAL A 410 7.96 6.87 10.32
CA VAL A 410 9.08 7.66 10.83
C VAL A 410 9.42 8.75 9.84
N PHE A 411 9.44 9.99 10.30
CA PHE A 411 9.88 11.13 9.49
C PHE A 411 11.35 11.38 9.72
N TYR A 412 12.14 11.35 8.66
CA TYR A 412 13.57 11.59 8.64
C TYR A 412 13.92 12.77 7.74
N THR A 413 14.97 13.49 8.11
CA THR A 413 15.68 14.45 7.25
C THR A 413 17.13 14.00 7.09
N TYR A 414 17.60 13.84 5.88
CA TYR A 414 19.03 13.69 5.59
C TYR A 414 19.68 15.06 5.47
N ASP A 415 20.62 15.35 6.36
CA ASP A 415 21.48 16.54 6.33
C ASP A 415 22.72 16.24 5.46
N ASN A 416 22.75 16.85 4.29
CA ASN A 416 23.82 16.66 3.32
C ASN A 416 25.17 17.23 3.81
N SER A 417 25.13 18.32 4.59
CA SER A 417 26.36 18.99 5.06
C SER A 417 27.09 18.14 6.10
N GLU A 418 26.37 17.42 6.95
CA GLU A 418 26.91 16.59 8.02
C GLU A 418 26.92 15.08 7.65
N ASN A 419 26.39 14.71 6.48
CA ASN A 419 26.18 13.31 6.05
C ASN A 419 25.50 12.49 7.16
N THR A 420 24.40 13.01 7.71
CA THR A 420 23.71 12.46 8.88
C THR A 420 22.22 12.35 8.60
N VAL A 421 21.58 11.27 9.02
CA VAL A 421 20.12 11.15 9.03
C VAL A 421 19.60 11.61 10.39
N VAL A 422 18.68 12.54 10.38
CA VAL A 422 18.01 13.08 11.58
C VAL A 422 16.61 12.51 11.66
N GLU A 423 16.29 11.85 12.78
CA GLU A 423 14.93 11.44 13.07
C GLU A 423 14.15 12.63 13.62
N ASN A 424 13.09 13.05 12.95
CA ASN A 424 12.24 14.14 13.40
C ASN A 424 11.21 13.64 14.41
N PHE A 425 10.41 12.63 14.02
CA PHE A 425 9.45 11.98 14.93
C PHE A 425 9.03 10.59 14.40
N PHE A 426 8.38 9.83 15.28
CA PHE A 426 7.74 8.57 14.99
C PHE A 426 6.23 8.64 15.30
N LEU A 427 5.40 8.20 14.34
CA LEU A 427 3.96 7.97 14.51
C LEU A 427 3.71 6.45 14.61
N PRO A 428 3.47 5.89 15.80
CA PRO A 428 3.08 4.49 15.95
C PRO A 428 1.64 4.32 15.44
N LEU A 429 1.46 3.60 14.34
CA LEU A 429 0.18 3.39 13.69
C LEU A 429 -0.03 1.90 13.47
N LYS A 430 -1.18 1.37 13.91
CA LYS A 430 -1.53 -0.04 13.77
C LYS A 430 -2.18 -0.28 12.40
N ALA A 431 -1.39 -0.21 11.35
CA ALA A 431 -1.87 -0.41 9.99
C ALA A 431 -0.84 -1.17 9.14
N SER A 432 -1.30 -1.86 8.09
CA SER A 432 -0.42 -2.52 7.13
C SER A 432 0.41 -1.50 6.34
N LYS A 433 1.53 -1.95 5.77
CA LYS A 433 2.37 -1.11 4.92
C LYS A 433 1.57 -0.47 3.79
N GLU A 434 0.73 -1.26 3.13
CA GLU A 434 -0.07 -0.85 1.98
C GLU A 434 -1.12 0.19 2.38
N LYS A 435 -1.76 0.01 3.54
CA LYS A 435 -2.71 1.00 4.08
C LYS A 435 -2.02 2.31 4.48
N LEU A 436 -0.83 2.24 5.05
CA LEU A 436 -0.02 3.43 5.33
C LEU A 436 0.40 4.14 4.04
N GLU A 437 0.79 3.38 3.01
CA GLU A 437 1.15 3.90 1.69
C GLU A 437 -0.01 4.67 1.06
N GLU A 438 -1.21 4.11 1.07
CA GLU A 438 -2.43 4.75 0.56
C GLU A 438 -2.71 6.07 1.29
N ASN A 439 -2.64 6.07 2.62
CA ASN A 439 -2.83 7.29 3.42
C ASN A 439 -1.76 8.35 3.14
N ILE A 440 -0.48 7.97 3.00
CA ILE A 440 0.63 8.84 2.62
C ILE A 440 0.40 9.43 1.21
N GLN A 441 -0.06 8.61 0.27
CA GLN A 441 -0.40 9.06 -1.09
C GLN A 441 -1.60 10.02 -1.10
N ASN A 442 -2.58 9.83 -0.23
CA ASN A 442 -3.70 10.75 -0.07
C ASN A 442 -3.22 12.11 0.42
N LEU A 443 -2.47 12.17 1.50
CA LEU A 443 -1.81 13.38 1.97
C LEU A 443 -0.58 13.04 2.81
N SER A 444 0.57 13.51 2.35
CA SER A 444 1.77 13.73 3.13
C SER A 444 2.44 14.99 2.63
N TYR A 445 2.54 16.02 3.45
CA TYR A 445 3.11 17.30 3.06
C TYR A 445 3.87 17.94 4.22
N TYR A 446 5.13 18.33 3.98
CA TYR A 446 5.95 19.06 4.94
C TYR A 446 6.09 20.50 4.47
N ALA A 447 5.55 21.42 5.26
CA ALA A 447 5.52 22.83 4.95
C ALA A 447 6.74 23.60 5.51
N ASP A 448 7.08 24.75 4.92
CA ASP A 448 8.21 25.61 5.34
C ASP A 448 8.09 26.09 6.79
N ASN A 449 6.87 26.18 7.32
CA ASN A 449 6.60 26.54 8.73
C ASN A 449 6.84 25.37 9.70
N ARG A 450 7.42 24.26 9.23
CA ARG A 450 7.71 23.04 9.99
C ARG A 450 6.49 22.24 10.46
N MET A 451 5.35 22.44 9.81
CA MET A 451 4.17 21.60 9.97
C MET A 451 4.22 20.43 9.00
N PHE A 452 4.09 19.22 9.51
CA PHE A 452 3.87 18.02 8.71
C PHE A 452 2.39 17.68 8.72
N TYR A 453 1.79 17.56 7.53
CA TYR A 453 0.39 17.22 7.36
C TYR A 453 0.24 15.80 6.81
N ILE A 454 -0.71 15.05 7.37
CA ILE A 454 -0.99 13.68 6.96
C ILE A 454 -2.49 13.39 7.03
N PHE A 455 -2.97 12.60 6.06
CA PHE A 455 -4.28 11.94 6.14
C PHE A 455 -4.10 10.55 6.76
N PHE A 456 -4.90 10.20 7.76
CA PHE A 456 -4.90 8.88 8.35
C PHE A 456 -6.26 8.55 8.97
N ALA A 457 -6.81 7.35 8.63
CA ALA A 457 -8.06 6.83 9.17
C ALA A 457 -9.22 7.86 9.16
N GLY A 458 -9.45 8.48 7.99
CA GLY A 458 -10.54 9.46 7.82
C GLY A 458 -10.31 10.80 8.51
N SER A 459 -9.09 11.11 8.94
CA SER A 459 -8.76 12.37 9.62
C SER A 459 -7.55 13.05 9.02
N ILE A 460 -7.52 14.37 9.07
CA ILE A 460 -6.39 15.21 8.64
C ILE A 460 -5.71 15.76 9.87
N TYR A 461 -4.44 15.41 10.04
CA TYR A 461 -3.61 15.86 11.13
C TYR A 461 -2.50 16.79 10.64
N GLY A 462 -2.16 17.78 11.45
CA GLY A 462 -0.95 18.58 11.33
C GLY A 462 -0.08 18.35 12.57
N VAL A 463 1.20 18.06 12.37
CA VAL A 463 2.19 17.85 13.44
C VAL A 463 3.25 18.93 13.35
N ASP A 464 3.42 19.73 14.41
CA ASP A 464 4.54 20.67 14.54
C ASP A 464 5.81 19.87 14.88
N THR A 465 6.81 19.88 13.99
CA THR A 465 8.05 19.11 14.16
C THR A 465 8.99 19.65 15.24
N ASN A 466 8.71 20.82 15.82
CA ASN A 466 9.50 21.38 16.93
C ASN A 466 8.85 21.11 18.29
N SER A 467 7.53 21.34 18.42
CA SER A 467 6.82 21.19 19.70
C SER A 467 6.20 19.80 19.86
N PHE A 468 6.03 19.03 18.76
CA PHE A 468 5.30 17.77 18.67
C PHE A 468 3.81 17.91 18.99
N GLU A 469 3.30 19.13 18.95
CA GLU A 469 1.86 19.35 19.07
C GLU A 469 1.13 18.86 17.82
N VAL A 470 0.01 18.17 18.05
CA VAL A 470 -0.86 17.67 16.99
C VAL A 470 -2.10 18.54 16.92
N ILE A 471 -2.39 19.04 15.73
CA ILE A 471 -3.66 19.69 15.42
C ILE A 471 -4.49 18.76 14.54
N THR A 472 -5.79 18.68 14.78
CA THR A 472 -6.72 17.97 13.93
C THR A 472 -7.48 19.00 13.08
N LEU A 473 -7.34 18.91 11.76
CA LEU A 473 -8.02 19.82 10.83
C LEU A 473 -9.43 19.33 10.51
N ALA A 474 -9.62 18.02 10.37
CA ALA A 474 -10.91 17.40 10.11
C ALA A 474 -10.92 15.94 10.58
N THR A 475 -12.11 15.39 10.87
CA THR A 475 -12.32 14.00 11.29
C THR A 475 -13.53 13.40 10.60
N GLY A 476 -13.62 12.07 10.54
CA GLY A 476 -14.78 11.35 10.00
C GLY A 476 -14.96 11.53 8.49
N LEU A 477 -13.88 11.81 7.77
CA LEU A 477 -13.90 11.97 6.31
C LEU A 477 -13.87 10.60 5.64
N SER A 478 -14.71 10.43 4.63
CA SER A 478 -14.60 9.31 3.68
C SER A 478 -13.71 9.73 2.48
N GLU A 479 -13.37 8.75 1.63
CA GLU A 479 -12.67 9.02 0.37
C GLU A 479 -13.34 10.11 -0.49
N ASN A 480 -14.67 10.21 -0.43
CA ASN A 480 -15.45 11.17 -1.21
C ASN A 480 -15.58 12.55 -0.53
N ASP A 481 -15.08 12.69 0.69
CA ASP A 481 -15.17 13.94 1.48
C ASP A 481 -13.86 14.71 1.47
N PHE A 482 -12.79 14.15 0.92
CA PHE A 482 -11.43 14.70 0.95
C PHE A 482 -10.74 14.58 -0.41
N ALA A 483 -9.94 15.57 -0.75
CA ALA A 483 -9.02 15.54 -1.87
C ALA A 483 -7.77 16.39 -1.61
N SER A 484 -6.66 16.02 -2.24
CA SER A 484 -5.40 16.77 -2.23
C SER A 484 -4.91 17.07 -3.65
N SER A 485 -4.24 18.20 -3.85
CA SER A 485 -3.64 18.57 -5.14
C SER A 485 -2.42 17.70 -5.47
N SER A 486 -1.94 17.75 -6.70
CA SER A 486 -0.76 16.99 -7.15
C SER A 486 0.51 17.32 -6.36
N SER A 487 0.67 18.58 -5.94
CA SER A 487 1.78 19.02 -5.09
C SER A 487 1.57 18.70 -3.60
N LYS A 488 0.37 18.27 -3.20
CA LYS A 488 -0.09 18.12 -1.81
C LYS A 488 -0.16 19.44 -1.04
N GLN A 489 0.11 20.57 -1.68
CA GLN A 489 0.04 21.89 -1.06
C GLN A 489 -1.39 22.35 -0.79
N PHE A 490 -2.34 21.97 -1.66
CA PHE A 490 -3.75 22.31 -1.50
C PHE A 490 -4.56 21.09 -1.13
N ILE A 491 -5.46 21.24 -0.17
CA ILE A 491 -6.44 20.25 0.21
C ILE A 491 -7.83 20.82 0.21
N ALA A 492 -8.82 19.99 -0.07
CA ALA A 492 -10.22 20.31 0.05
C ALA A 492 -10.96 19.19 0.79
N TYR A 493 -11.83 19.57 1.73
CA TYR A 493 -12.63 18.58 2.45
C TYR A 493 -13.98 19.17 2.84
N GLY A 494 -14.98 18.31 2.86
CA GLY A 494 -16.32 18.64 3.33
C GLY A 494 -16.54 18.15 4.74
N GLU A 495 -17.07 18.99 5.61
CA GLU A 495 -17.48 18.56 6.95
C GLU A 495 -18.80 17.80 6.86
N LYS A 496 -18.90 16.64 7.51
CA LYS A 496 -20.15 15.87 7.58
C LYS A 496 -21.19 16.67 8.36
N ASN A 497 -22.38 16.80 7.76
CA ASN A 497 -23.57 17.34 8.40
C ASN A 497 -24.56 16.21 8.68
N ASN A 498 -25.16 16.22 9.88
CA ASN A 498 -26.13 15.19 10.32
C ASN A 498 -27.43 15.15 9.53
N ASP A 499 -27.63 16.03 8.55
CA ASP A 499 -28.90 16.26 7.85
C ASP A 499 -28.84 16.07 6.31
N GLY A 500 -27.74 15.46 5.77
CA GLY A 500 -27.61 15.20 4.34
C GLY A 500 -26.41 14.32 3.99
N GLU A 501 -26.35 13.86 2.73
CA GLU A 501 -25.26 13.05 2.19
C GLU A 501 -24.13 13.88 1.63
N LEU A 502 -24.46 15.09 1.13
CA LEU A 502 -23.52 16.05 0.59
C LEU A 502 -23.25 17.17 1.59
N HIS A 503 -22.20 17.93 1.35
CA HIS A 503 -21.74 18.97 2.26
C HIS A 503 -22.50 20.29 2.06
N ARG A 504 -22.70 21.04 3.13
CA ARG A 504 -23.14 22.44 3.05
C ARG A 504 -22.01 23.37 2.66
N GLU A 505 -20.81 22.99 3.09
CA GLU A 505 -19.59 23.75 2.95
C GLU A 505 -18.40 22.84 2.69
N ILE A 506 -17.50 23.26 1.79
CA ILE A 506 -16.21 22.62 1.56
C ILE A 506 -15.12 23.57 2.03
N ALA A 507 -14.27 23.13 2.94
CA ALA A 507 -13.06 23.83 3.33
C ALA A 507 -11.98 23.61 2.26
N PHE A 508 -11.36 24.71 1.80
CA PHE A 508 -10.19 24.70 0.91
C PHE A 508 -9.00 25.32 1.65
N ARG A 509 -7.91 24.59 1.75
CA ARG A 509 -6.72 25.00 2.53
C ARG A 509 -5.47 25.00 1.66
N ASN A 510 -4.65 26.05 1.83
CA ASN A 510 -3.27 26.07 1.36
C ASN A 510 -2.35 25.72 2.55
N LEU A 511 -1.76 24.56 2.54
CA LEU A 511 -0.88 24.06 3.63
C LEU A 511 0.49 24.75 3.68
N HIS A 512 0.89 25.43 2.59
CA HIS A 512 2.12 26.22 2.54
C HIS A 512 1.94 27.63 3.12
N GLY A 513 0.71 28.12 3.21
CA GLY A 513 0.38 29.47 3.66
C GLY A 513 -0.89 29.50 4.49
N ASP A 514 -1.21 30.69 5.04
CA ASP A 514 -2.36 30.89 5.95
C ASP A 514 -3.72 31.04 5.22
N LYS A 515 -3.80 30.70 3.93
CA LYS A 515 -5.04 30.85 3.17
C LYS A 515 -6.00 29.71 3.45
N ASN A 516 -7.02 30.01 4.25
CA ASN A 516 -8.14 29.13 4.54
C ASN A 516 -9.41 29.74 3.92
N LEU A 517 -10.00 29.05 2.97
CA LEU A 517 -11.19 29.46 2.25
C LEU A 517 -12.30 28.45 2.46
N SER A 518 -13.53 28.90 2.30
CA SER A 518 -14.71 28.08 2.40
C SER A 518 -15.58 28.30 1.16
N ILE A 519 -16.13 27.22 0.65
CA ILE A 519 -17.04 27.22 -0.50
C ILE A 519 -18.41 26.81 0.00
N SER A 520 -19.39 27.69 -0.18
CA SER A 520 -20.80 27.42 0.07
C SER A 520 -21.68 28.14 -0.96
N GLU A 521 -22.87 27.60 -1.23
CA GLU A 521 -23.85 28.21 -2.15
C GLU A 521 -25.27 28.01 -1.60
N ASP A 522 -26.03 29.09 -1.53
CA ASP A 522 -27.39 29.08 -0.96
C ASP A 522 -28.33 28.09 -1.72
N GLY A 523 -29.03 27.24 -0.97
CA GLY A 523 -29.95 26.25 -1.53
C GLY A 523 -29.27 25.09 -2.22
N LYS A 524 -27.92 24.99 -2.16
CA LYS A 524 -27.13 23.91 -2.77
C LYS A 524 -26.45 23.06 -1.71
N ARG A 525 -26.10 21.86 -2.14
CA ARG A 525 -25.19 20.95 -1.49
C ARG A 525 -23.97 20.72 -2.37
N LEU A 526 -22.85 20.40 -1.77
CA LEU A 526 -21.56 20.32 -2.42
C LEU A 526 -20.98 18.91 -2.29
N LYS A 527 -20.32 18.43 -3.34
CA LYS A 527 -19.56 17.17 -3.36
C LYS A 527 -18.10 17.47 -3.69
N VAL A 528 -17.17 16.96 -2.89
CA VAL A 528 -15.76 16.95 -3.25
C VAL A 528 -15.58 15.93 -4.39
N ILE A 529 -14.93 16.33 -5.51
CA ILE A 529 -14.65 15.43 -6.63
C ILE A 529 -13.15 15.12 -6.68
N GLY A 530 -12.29 16.14 -6.57
CA GLY A 530 -10.85 15.93 -6.61
C GLY A 530 -10.07 17.14 -7.13
N PHE A 531 -8.85 16.85 -7.59
CA PHE A 531 -7.98 17.85 -8.21
C PHE A 531 -7.47 17.39 -9.57
N LEU A 532 -7.44 18.30 -10.53
CA LEU A 532 -6.69 18.16 -11.78
C LEU A 532 -5.44 19.04 -11.68
N GLY A 533 -4.33 18.45 -11.26
CA GLY A 533 -3.15 19.23 -10.86
C GLY A 533 -3.41 20.02 -9.60
N GLU A 534 -3.39 21.34 -9.72
CA GLU A 534 -3.69 22.29 -8.64
C GLU A 534 -5.11 22.86 -8.72
N ASP A 535 -5.89 22.50 -9.76
CA ASP A 535 -7.26 22.97 -9.94
C ASP A 535 -8.24 22.07 -9.20
N PHE A 536 -9.05 22.63 -8.31
CA PHE A 536 -10.01 21.90 -7.50
C PHE A 536 -11.34 21.70 -8.24
N LEU A 537 -11.90 20.49 -8.15
CA LEU A 537 -13.15 20.07 -8.74
C LEU A 537 -14.18 19.75 -7.66
N TYR A 538 -15.37 20.31 -7.78
CA TYR A 538 -16.50 20.01 -6.91
C TYR A 538 -17.82 19.97 -7.67
N GLY A 539 -18.76 19.22 -7.11
CA GLY A 539 -20.12 19.10 -7.64
C GLY A 539 -21.13 19.94 -6.85
N LEU A 540 -22.19 20.34 -7.50
CA LEU A 540 -23.34 21.06 -6.92
C LEU A 540 -24.63 20.27 -7.13
N GLN A 541 -25.46 20.15 -6.09
CA GLN A 541 -26.78 19.57 -6.14
C GLN A 541 -27.78 20.45 -5.40
N ASP A 542 -29.07 20.40 -5.79
CA ASP A 542 -30.14 21.05 -5.05
C ASP A 542 -30.34 20.38 -3.68
N SER A 543 -30.53 21.14 -2.62
CA SER A 543 -30.62 20.63 -1.26
C SER A 543 -31.83 19.70 -1.01
N ASP A 544 -32.88 19.81 -1.82
CA ASP A 544 -34.06 18.92 -1.77
C ASP A 544 -33.81 17.54 -2.36
N LYS A 545 -32.68 17.32 -3.08
CA LYS A 545 -32.28 16.04 -3.68
C LYS A 545 -31.10 15.36 -2.98
N ASP A 546 -30.63 15.94 -1.88
CA ASP A 546 -29.45 15.46 -1.15
C ASP A 546 -29.60 14.05 -0.54
N GLN A 547 -30.83 13.52 -0.49
CA GLN A 547 -31.13 12.18 0.05
C GLN A 547 -31.58 11.18 -1.04
N ILE A 548 -31.48 11.56 -2.30
CA ILE A 548 -31.88 10.69 -3.41
C ILE A 548 -30.61 10.11 -4.07
N TRP A 549 -30.46 8.80 -3.98
CA TRP A 549 -29.28 8.09 -4.47
C TRP A 549 -29.49 7.54 -5.88
N ASN A 550 -28.37 7.43 -6.60
CA ASN A 550 -28.33 6.60 -7.79
C ASN A 550 -28.34 5.11 -7.41
N PRO A 551 -28.49 4.20 -8.37
CA PRO A 551 -28.46 2.77 -8.08
C PRO A 551 -27.19 2.24 -7.41
N GLN A 552 -26.04 2.94 -7.54
CA GLN A 552 -24.80 2.59 -6.85
C GLN A 552 -24.70 3.13 -5.40
N GLY A 553 -25.71 3.88 -4.94
CA GLY A 553 -25.77 4.43 -3.59
C GLY A 553 -24.99 5.73 -3.38
N GLU A 554 -24.83 6.52 -4.46
CA GLU A 554 -24.27 7.87 -4.42
C GLU A 554 -25.32 8.92 -4.76
N VAL A 555 -25.19 10.13 -4.20
CA VAL A 555 -26.02 11.28 -4.60
C VAL A 555 -25.38 11.95 -5.81
N PRO A 556 -26.05 11.96 -6.99
CA PRO A 556 -25.56 12.63 -8.19
C PRO A 556 -25.61 14.16 -8.04
N VAL A 557 -24.74 14.87 -8.78
CA VAL A 557 -24.70 16.35 -8.81
C VAL A 557 -25.23 16.88 -10.14
N SER A 558 -25.83 18.06 -10.12
CA SER A 558 -26.42 18.71 -11.29
C SER A 558 -25.45 19.59 -12.08
N GLU A 559 -24.32 19.94 -11.45
CA GLU A 559 -23.28 20.82 -12.03
C GLU A 559 -21.91 20.39 -11.48
N ILE A 560 -20.88 20.40 -12.34
CA ILE A 560 -19.48 20.23 -11.99
C ILE A 560 -18.78 21.57 -12.15
N ARG A 561 -18.05 22.05 -11.14
CA ARG A 561 -17.22 23.24 -11.20
C ARG A 561 -15.75 22.94 -11.03
N ILE A 562 -14.93 23.64 -11.82
CA ILE A 562 -13.47 23.64 -11.71
C ILE A 562 -13.04 25.04 -11.31
N VAL A 563 -12.29 25.16 -10.22
CA VAL A 563 -11.73 26.41 -9.70
C VAL A 563 -10.23 26.35 -9.61
N GLY A 564 -9.56 27.48 -9.83
CA GLY A 564 -8.12 27.58 -9.62
C GLY A 564 -7.73 27.86 -8.17
N GLU A 565 -6.43 27.99 -7.94
CA GLU A 565 -5.85 28.32 -6.61
C GLU A 565 -6.39 29.65 -6.04
N ASP A 566 -6.83 30.59 -6.90
CA ASP A 566 -7.44 31.86 -6.54
C ASP A 566 -8.96 31.77 -6.32
N MET A 567 -9.51 30.52 -6.38
CA MET A 567 -10.93 30.18 -6.25
C MET A 567 -11.82 30.79 -7.34
N LYS A 568 -11.24 31.27 -8.44
CA LYS A 568 -12.03 31.68 -9.60
C LYS A 568 -12.48 30.47 -10.41
N THR A 569 -13.77 30.50 -10.77
CA THR A 569 -14.34 29.45 -11.63
C THR A 569 -13.69 29.49 -13.02
N LYS A 570 -13.03 28.40 -13.39
CA LYS A 570 -12.44 28.14 -14.72
C LYS A 570 -13.43 27.47 -15.65
N LEU A 571 -14.26 26.58 -15.10
CA LEU A 571 -15.27 25.85 -15.84
C LEU A 571 -16.51 25.60 -14.95
N SER A 572 -17.68 25.76 -15.53
CA SER A 572 -18.96 25.26 -15.02
C SER A 572 -19.55 24.33 -16.08
N TYR A 573 -19.69 23.06 -15.74
CA TYR A 573 -20.22 22.04 -16.63
C TYR A 573 -21.56 21.54 -16.13
N LYS A 574 -22.58 21.70 -16.97
CA LYS A 574 -23.94 21.21 -16.73
C LYS A 574 -24.63 20.86 -18.05
N LYS A 575 -25.56 19.95 -18.01
CA LYS A 575 -26.44 19.61 -19.12
C LYS A 575 -27.89 19.59 -18.62
N ASP A 576 -28.79 20.13 -19.42
CA ASP A 576 -30.22 20.20 -19.05
C ASP A 576 -30.80 18.81 -18.81
N GLY A 577 -31.38 18.60 -17.61
CA GLY A 577 -32.03 17.36 -17.23
C GLY A 577 -31.08 16.21 -16.90
N LEU A 578 -29.75 16.41 -16.93
CA LEU A 578 -28.77 15.39 -16.57
C LEU A 578 -28.08 15.69 -15.23
N TYR A 579 -27.68 14.62 -14.58
CA TYR A 579 -26.96 14.58 -13.30
C TYR A 579 -25.73 13.69 -13.44
N PHE A 580 -24.71 13.92 -12.63
CA PHE A 580 -23.40 13.31 -12.76
C PHE A 580 -22.97 12.63 -11.46
N ALA A 581 -22.43 11.42 -11.55
CA ALA A 581 -21.89 10.67 -10.42
C ALA A 581 -20.77 9.69 -10.86
N ASN A 582 -20.26 8.89 -9.95
CA ASN A 582 -19.21 7.88 -10.19
C ASN A 582 -17.97 8.50 -10.84
N PHE A 583 -17.46 9.55 -10.21
CA PHE A 583 -16.31 10.29 -10.70
C PHE A 583 -15.01 9.49 -10.61
N SER A 584 -14.21 9.52 -11.67
CA SER A 584 -12.87 8.92 -11.73
C SER A 584 -11.89 9.90 -12.36
N LEU A 585 -10.78 10.16 -11.67
CA LEU A 585 -9.70 11.03 -12.13
C LEU A 585 -8.53 10.17 -12.63
N GLU A 586 -8.18 10.29 -13.91
CA GLU A 586 -7.06 9.59 -14.51
C GLU A 586 -6.17 10.58 -15.27
N GLY A 587 -4.98 10.86 -14.73
CA GLY A 587 -4.07 11.84 -15.31
C GLY A 587 -4.72 13.24 -15.41
N ASN A 588 -4.97 13.73 -16.62
CA ASN A 588 -5.59 15.03 -16.89
C ASN A 588 -7.09 14.92 -17.28
N GLN A 589 -7.72 13.76 -17.07
CA GLN A 589 -9.11 13.48 -17.43
C GLN A 589 -9.96 13.17 -16.21
N LEU A 590 -11.13 13.83 -16.11
CA LEU A 590 -12.24 13.46 -15.24
C LEU A 590 -13.24 12.65 -16.05
N ARG A 591 -13.58 11.43 -15.64
CA ARG A 591 -14.64 10.61 -16.19
C ARG A 591 -15.79 10.53 -15.20
N PHE A 592 -17.02 10.41 -15.67
CA PHE A 592 -18.20 10.28 -14.84
C PHE A 592 -19.37 9.64 -15.60
N ASP A 593 -20.32 9.13 -14.84
CA ASP A 593 -21.58 8.59 -15.35
C ASP A 593 -22.64 9.67 -15.39
N GLU A 594 -23.52 9.62 -16.41
CA GLU A 594 -24.65 10.52 -16.61
C GLU A 594 -25.96 9.83 -16.23
N TYR A 595 -26.82 10.56 -15.53
CA TYR A 595 -28.11 10.10 -15.04
C TYR A 595 -29.21 11.08 -15.44
N GLN A 596 -30.41 10.56 -15.67
CA GLN A 596 -31.66 11.34 -15.81
C GLN A 596 -32.53 11.10 -14.59
N PHE A 597 -33.14 12.14 -14.04
CA PHE A 597 -34.09 12.02 -12.92
C PHE A 597 -35.51 11.92 -13.43
N GLN A 598 -36.15 10.76 -13.22
CA GLN A 598 -37.54 10.47 -13.62
C GLN A 598 -38.24 9.69 -12.50
N ASP A 599 -39.51 9.99 -12.27
CA ASP A 599 -40.38 9.29 -11.32
C ASP A 599 -39.81 9.14 -9.90
N GLY A 600 -38.97 10.11 -9.47
CA GLY A 600 -38.33 10.11 -8.15
C GLY A 600 -37.00 9.33 -8.05
N GLU A 601 -36.53 8.75 -9.14
CA GLU A 601 -35.29 7.93 -9.18
C GLU A 601 -34.31 8.43 -10.25
N TYR A 602 -33.02 8.18 -10.03
CA TYR A 602 -31.97 8.40 -11.03
C TYR A 602 -31.82 7.18 -11.93
N GLN A 603 -31.96 7.39 -13.25
CA GLN A 603 -31.75 6.38 -14.27
C GLN A 603 -30.44 6.66 -15.02
N TYR A 604 -29.60 5.67 -15.14
CA TYR A 604 -28.35 5.77 -15.89
C TYR A 604 -28.64 5.94 -17.39
N VAL A 605 -27.93 6.89 -18.03
CA VAL A 605 -28.11 7.18 -19.46
C VAL A 605 -26.81 7.13 -20.27
N GLY A 606 -25.64 7.24 -19.64
CA GLY A 606 -24.38 7.20 -20.38
C GLY A 606 -23.17 7.60 -19.55
N LYS A 607 -22.04 7.79 -20.26
CA LYS A 607 -20.76 8.26 -19.69
C LYS A 607 -20.27 9.48 -20.45
N ASP A 608 -19.61 10.38 -19.74
CA ASP A 608 -18.91 11.50 -20.37
C ASP A 608 -17.58 11.79 -19.65
N SER A 609 -16.80 12.72 -20.18
CA SER A 609 -15.52 13.09 -19.59
C SER A 609 -15.14 14.53 -19.87
N LEU A 610 -14.39 15.12 -18.94
CA LEU A 610 -13.75 16.43 -19.10
C LEU A 610 -12.23 16.24 -19.17
N LEU A 611 -11.62 16.86 -20.18
CA LEU A 611 -10.17 16.76 -20.39
C LEU A 611 -9.53 18.14 -20.09
N SER A 612 -8.52 18.15 -19.22
CA SER A 612 -7.68 19.33 -19.04
C SER A 612 -6.64 19.41 -20.16
N ASN A 613 -6.55 20.58 -20.81
CA ASN A 613 -5.52 20.82 -21.83
C ASN A 613 -4.14 21.14 -21.22
N LYS A 614 -4.05 21.25 -19.90
CA LYS A 614 -2.78 21.48 -19.21
C LYS A 614 -2.14 20.14 -18.89
N GLU A 615 -0.90 19.98 -19.32
CA GLU A 615 -0.07 18.87 -18.84
C GLU A 615 0.24 19.12 -17.36
N ILE A 616 -0.21 18.20 -16.52
CA ILE A 616 0.06 18.24 -15.08
C ILE A 616 1.50 17.75 -14.89
N LYS A 617 2.44 18.68 -14.74
CA LYS A 617 3.84 18.37 -14.47
C LYS A 617 4.22 18.85 -13.07
N ASP A 618 4.57 17.93 -12.21
CA ASP A 618 5.35 18.24 -11.01
C ASP A 618 6.84 18.34 -11.45
N GLU A 619 7.38 19.55 -11.50
CA GLU A 619 8.78 19.77 -11.93
C GLU A 619 9.81 19.12 -11.00
N ARG A 620 9.40 18.75 -9.79
CA ARG A 620 10.25 18.01 -8.83
C ARG A 620 10.39 16.55 -9.21
N LYS A 621 9.35 15.96 -9.83
CA LYS A 621 9.35 14.56 -10.25
C LYS A 621 10.20 14.35 -11.49
N ILE A 622 10.96 13.27 -11.49
CA ILE A 622 11.81 12.89 -12.62
C ILE A 622 11.11 11.80 -13.42
N ALA A 623 10.88 12.08 -14.70
CA ALA A 623 10.37 11.05 -15.60
C ALA A 623 11.49 10.05 -15.94
N LEU A 624 11.37 8.82 -15.47
CA LEU A 624 12.31 7.75 -15.79
C LEU A 624 12.25 7.38 -17.27
N GLU A 625 13.41 7.12 -17.85
CA GLU A 625 13.52 6.59 -19.20
C GLU A 625 13.64 5.07 -19.19
N SER A 626 13.00 4.40 -20.16
CA SER A 626 13.14 2.95 -20.35
C SER A 626 13.82 2.66 -21.68
N LYS A 627 14.71 1.67 -21.68
CA LYS A 627 15.37 1.17 -22.89
C LYS A 627 15.36 -0.34 -22.88
N VAL A 628 14.91 -0.93 -23.98
CA VAL A 628 14.97 -2.38 -24.21
C VAL A 628 16.37 -2.73 -24.69
N LEU A 629 17.06 -3.63 -24.01
CA LEU A 629 18.39 -4.13 -24.35
C LEU A 629 18.37 -5.66 -24.42
N GLY A 630 18.42 -6.20 -25.65
CA GLY A 630 18.53 -7.63 -25.91
C GLY A 630 17.46 -8.47 -25.20
N ASN A 631 17.86 -9.64 -24.71
CA ASN A 631 16.97 -10.59 -24.03
C ASN A 631 16.84 -10.34 -22.51
N ILE A 632 17.57 -9.37 -21.94
CA ILE A 632 17.56 -9.10 -20.51
C ILE A 632 16.36 -8.23 -20.13
N GLY A 633 15.92 -7.37 -21.09
CA GLY A 633 14.67 -6.69 -20.95
C GLY A 633 14.73 -5.18 -20.89
N LYS A 634 13.69 -4.60 -20.32
CA LYS A 634 13.43 -3.18 -20.21
C LYS A 634 14.18 -2.62 -19.00
N LEU A 635 15.30 -1.93 -19.28
CA LEU A 635 16.11 -1.29 -18.24
C LEU A 635 15.59 0.11 -17.94
N GLN A 636 15.56 0.46 -16.68
CA GLN A 636 15.16 1.79 -16.19
C GLN A 636 16.39 2.68 -15.99
N TYR A 637 16.25 3.94 -16.37
CA TYR A 637 17.30 4.97 -16.25
C TYR A 637 16.74 6.22 -15.58
N LEU A 638 17.53 6.77 -14.66
CA LEU A 638 17.31 8.09 -14.08
C LEU A 638 18.09 9.12 -14.90
N PRO A 639 17.44 10.00 -15.69
CA PRO A 639 18.11 11.06 -16.43
C PRO A 639 18.53 12.19 -15.49
N MET A 640 19.75 12.70 -15.66
CA MET A 640 20.30 13.83 -14.90
C MET A 640 20.49 15.03 -15.82
N VAL A 641 19.85 16.16 -15.49
CA VAL A 641 19.85 17.37 -16.35
C VAL A 641 21.13 18.21 -16.16
N GLY A 642 21.83 18.08 -15.04
CA GLY A 642 23.02 18.82 -14.67
C GLY A 642 24.24 18.60 -15.58
N LYS A 643 25.40 19.13 -15.19
CA LYS A 643 26.68 18.86 -15.89
C LYS A 643 27.05 17.40 -15.74
N ALA A 644 27.74 16.86 -16.76
CA ALA A 644 28.19 15.48 -16.69
C ALA A 644 29.14 15.29 -15.48
N VAL A 645 28.85 14.31 -14.65
CA VAL A 645 29.73 13.85 -13.57
C VAL A 645 30.70 12.82 -14.18
N SER A 646 31.97 12.87 -13.83
CA SER A 646 32.96 11.94 -14.40
C SER A 646 32.93 10.58 -13.69
N GLN A 647 32.63 10.59 -12.39
CA GLN A 647 32.63 9.43 -11.52
C GLN A 647 31.83 9.72 -10.25
N PHE A 648 31.06 8.74 -9.75
CA PHE A 648 30.43 8.81 -8.44
C PHE A 648 31.30 8.15 -7.36
N SER A 649 31.30 8.76 -6.17
CA SER A 649 31.80 8.14 -4.94
C SER A 649 30.61 7.78 -4.06
N LEU A 650 30.45 6.47 -3.74
CA LEU A 650 29.37 6.01 -2.89
C LEU A 650 29.74 6.24 -1.42
N HIS A 651 28.83 6.90 -0.70
CA HIS A 651 28.94 7.22 0.71
C HIS A 651 27.74 6.67 1.49
N TYR A 652 27.93 6.49 2.79
CA TYR A 652 26.90 6.07 3.73
C TYR A 652 26.82 7.07 4.86
N PRO A 653 25.63 7.38 5.44
CA PRO A 653 25.54 8.13 6.67
C PRO A 653 26.21 7.34 7.79
N GLU A 654 27.11 7.97 8.51
CA GLU A 654 27.81 7.33 9.61
C GLU A 654 26.95 7.27 10.88
N LYS A 655 25.97 8.16 10.99
CA LYS A 655 25.23 8.39 12.24
C LYS A 655 23.75 8.72 11.98
N PHE A 656 22.91 8.27 12.89
CA PHE A 656 21.51 8.70 13.02
C PHE A 656 21.38 9.60 14.25
N SER A 657 20.95 10.84 14.04
CA SER A 657 20.68 11.77 15.16
C SER A 657 19.25 11.61 15.62
N ILE A 658 19.07 11.43 16.93
CA ILE A 658 17.76 11.26 17.60
C ILE A 658 17.47 12.33 18.65
N GLU A 659 18.21 13.42 18.65
CA GLU A 659 18.19 14.44 19.70
C GLU A 659 16.81 15.02 19.99
N LYS A 660 16.00 15.19 18.95
CA LYS A 660 14.65 15.75 19.04
C LYS A 660 13.55 14.74 18.76
N ALA A 661 13.94 13.48 18.57
CA ALA A 661 12.99 12.46 18.15
C ALA A 661 12.00 12.11 19.26
N GLY A 662 10.72 12.32 18.99
CA GLY A 662 9.60 11.96 19.85
C GLY A 662 8.70 10.90 19.20
N SER A 663 8.02 10.11 20.04
CA SER A 663 6.89 9.32 19.58
C SER A 663 5.62 10.15 19.78
N ILE A 664 4.80 10.27 18.75
CA ILE A 664 3.61 11.10 18.74
C ILE A 664 2.40 10.20 18.50
N GLU A 665 1.47 10.19 19.40
CA GLU A 665 0.19 9.49 19.21
C GLU A 665 -0.81 10.45 18.55
N LEU A 666 -1.44 10.02 17.47
CA LEU A 666 -2.50 10.78 16.84
C LEU A 666 -3.77 10.68 17.69
N PRO A 667 -4.48 11.80 17.93
CA PRO A 667 -5.69 11.78 18.75
C PRO A 667 -6.83 11.10 18.00
N GLY A 668 -7.47 10.12 18.67
CA GLY A 668 -8.76 9.54 18.29
C GLY A 668 -8.67 8.18 17.59
N ASP A 669 -9.50 7.24 18.08
CA ASP A 669 -9.96 6.06 17.33
C ASP A 669 -11.15 6.50 16.46
N THR A 670 -10.90 6.93 15.26
CA THR A 670 -11.98 7.19 14.30
C THR A 670 -12.30 5.89 13.58
N LYS A 671 -13.32 5.18 14.08
CA LYS A 671 -13.94 4.13 13.28
C LYS A 671 -14.62 4.81 12.09
N GLU A 672 -14.19 4.48 10.89
CA GLU A 672 -14.88 4.90 9.68
C GLU A 672 -16.32 4.37 9.71
N GLU A 673 -17.30 5.26 9.61
CA GLU A 673 -18.72 4.87 9.51
C GLU A 673 -19.09 4.32 8.11
N ASN A 674 -18.21 4.47 7.14
CA ASN A 674 -18.47 4.07 5.76
C ASN A 674 -18.13 2.60 5.54
N ILE A 675 -19.05 1.87 4.91
CA ILE A 675 -18.80 0.51 4.46
C ILE A 675 -17.85 0.57 3.26
N LEU A 676 -16.66 0.02 3.43
CA LEU A 676 -15.64 -0.13 2.40
C LEU A 676 -15.40 -1.62 2.10
N PHE A 677 -14.90 -1.87 0.90
CA PHE A 677 -14.56 -3.20 0.43
C PHE A 677 -13.07 -3.23 0.11
N SER A 678 -12.31 -4.04 0.83
CA SER A 678 -10.87 -4.21 0.57
C SER A 678 -10.66 -5.29 -0.48
N ALA A 679 -9.94 -4.97 -1.54
CA ALA A 679 -9.60 -5.88 -2.62
C ALA A 679 -8.18 -6.42 -2.45
N TYR A 680 -8.03 -7.73 -2.65
CA TYR A 680 -6.74 -8.43 -2.63
C TYR A 680 -6.54 -9.19 -3.93
N SER A 681 -5.33 -9.13 -4.48
CA SER A 681 -4.93 -9.87 -5.67
C SER A 681 -3.53 -10.45 -5.48
N LEU A 682 -3.35 -11.71 -5.79
CA LEU A 682 -2.10 -12.45 -5.60
C LEU A 682 -1.54 -12.30 -4.16
N GLY A 683 -2.45 -12.20 -3.17
CA GLY A 683 -2.10 -12.03 -1.76
C GLY A 683 -1.63 -10.62 -1.37
N HIS A 684 -1.77 -9.62 -2.27
CA HIS A 684 -1.44 -8.23 -2.02
C HIS A 684 -2.70 -7.36 -1.97
N TYR A 685 -2.74 -6.43 -1.05
CA TYR A 685 -3.78 -5.41 -0.96
C TYR A 685 -3.74 -4.49 -2.18
N GLN A 686 -4.91 -4.22 -2.78
CA GLN A 686 -5.06 -3.43 -4.00
C GLN A 686 -5.83 -2.11 -3.79
N GLY A 687 -6.29 -1.87 -2.56
CA GLY A 687 -7.04 -0.68 -2.16
C GLY A 687 -8.37 -0.97 -1.50
N GLU A 688 -8.95 0.06 -0.89
CA GLU A 688 -10.31 0.07 -0.37
C GLU A 688 -11.24 0.81 -1.35
N PHE A 689 -12.45 0.29 -1.52
CA PHE A 689 -13.41 0.78 -2.50
C PHE A 689 -14.78 0.96 -1.86
N SER A 690 -15.47 2.00 -2.25
CA SER A 690 -16.81 2.29 -1.74
C SER A 690 -17.89 1.42 -2.36
N THR A 691 -17.63 0.73 -3.47
CA THR A 691 -18.59 -0.15 -4.14
C THR A 691 -18.00 -1.51 -4.46
N MET A 692 -18.83 -2.56 -4.46
CA MET A 692 -18.44 -3.90 -4.88
C MET A 692 -17.96 -3.93 -6.33
N GLU A 693 -18.59 -3.13 -7.22
CA GLU A 693 -18.21 -3.03 -8.62
C GLU A 693 -16.77 -2.56 -8.78
N ALA A 694 -16.37 -1.48 -8.10
CA ALA A 694 -15.02 -0.95 -8.16
C ALA A 694 -13.99 -1.95 -7.60
N ALA A 695 -14.31 -2.57 -6.45
CA ALA A 695 -13.44 -3.55 -5.80
C ALA A 695 -13.18 -4.77 -6.70
N TYR A 696 -14.22 -5.43 -7.23
CA TYR A 696 -14.02 -6.63 -8.06
C TYR A 696 -13.34 -6.30 -9.40
N LYS A 697 -13.66 -5.18 -10.04
CA LYS A 697 -13.01 -4.76 -11.30
C LYS A 697 -11.51 -4.57 -11.16
N LYS A 698 -11.05 -4.07 -10.01
CA LYS A 698 -9.63 -3.89 -9.73
C LYS A 698 -8.84 -5.20 -9.79
N ILE A 699 -9.47 -6.32 -9.45
CA ILE A 699 -8.81 -7.61 -9.27
C ILE A 699 -9.35 -8.72 -10.20
N TYR A 700 -10.28 -8.39 -11.10
CA TYR A 700 -11.00 -9.40 -11.90
C TYR A 700 -10.08 -10.23 -12.80
N ASP A 701 -9.04 -9.63 -13.37
CA ASP A 701 -8.12 -10.29 -14.31
C ASP A 701 -7.07 -11.17 -13.61
N GLN A 702 -6.99 -11.13 -12.27
CA GLN A 702 -6.02 -11.89 -11.49
C GLN A 702 -6.72 -12.75 -10.44
N PHE A 703 -6.01 -13.70 -9.82
CA PHE A 703 -6.50 -14.40 -8.64
C PHE A 703 -6.69 -13.40 -7.50
N GLY A 704 -7.95 -13.19 -7.12
CA GLY A 704 -8.25 -12.19 -6.11
C GLY A 704 -9.60 -12.41 -5.44
N TYR A 705 -9.76 -11.74 -4.31
CA TYR A 705 -10.98 -11.74 -3.50
C TYR A 705 -11.22 -10.36 -2.90
N VAL A 706 -12.47 -10.12 -2.52
CA VAL A 706 -12.91 -8.89 -1.84
C VAL A 706 -13.40 -9.25 -0.45
N VAL A 707 -12.95 -8.52 0.55
CA VAL A 707 -13.44 -8.61 1.93
C VAL A 707 -14.20 -7.35 2.33
N ASP A 708 -15.13 -7.50 3.26
CA ASP A 708 -15.79 -6.37 3.89
C ASP A 708 -15.02 -5.90 5.14
N GLN A 709 -15.53 -4.88 5.84
CA GLN A 709 -14.92 -4.35 7.08
C GLN A 709 -14.83 -5.35 8.25
N LYS A 710 -15.52 -6.48 8.16
CA LYS A 710 -15.46 -7.57 9.13
C LYS A 710 -14.57 -8.72 8.68
N GLU A 711 -13.69 -8.46 7.71
CA GLU A 711 -12.78 -9.44 7.10
C GLU A 711 -13.48 -10.67 6.48
N ARG A 712 -14.80 -10.57 6.19
CA ARG A 712 -15.53 -11.62 5.50
C ARG A 712 -15.24 -11.54 4.00
N ILE A 713 -14.90 -12.67 3.39
CA ILE A 713 -14.80 -12.76 1.93
C ILE A 713 -16.21 -12.61 1.35
N VAL A 714 -16.47 -11.46 0.73
CA VAL A 714 -17.77 -11.15 0.09
C VAL A 714 -17.79 -11.45 -1.40
N TRP A 715 -16.63 -11.67 -2.00
CA TRP A 715 -16.49 -12.16 -3.37
C TRP A 715 -15.12 -12.79 -3.57
N ASN A 716 -15.06 -13.90 -4.35
CA ASN A 716 -13.83 -14.57 -4.73
C ASN A 716 -13.94 -15.01 -6.20
N ARG A 717 -12.94 -14.68 -7.00
CA ARG A 717 -12.92 -14.98 -8.43
C ARG A 717 -12.99 -16.48 -8.75
N THR A 718 -12.33 -17.30 -7.97
CA THR A 718 -12.09 -18.73 -8.27
C THR A 718 -13.03 -19.68 -7.55
N ASP A 719 -13.64 -19.27 -6.45
CA ASP A 719 -14.47 -20.15 -5.64
C ASP A 719 -15.92 -20.19 -6.16
N ARG A 720 -16.07 -20.80 -7.33
CA ARG A 720 -17.37 -21.02 -7.94
C ARG A 720 -17.45 -22.38 -8.62
N PRO A 721 -18.42 -23.22 -8.26
CA PRO A 721 -18.64 -24.50 -8.93
C PRO A 721 -19.08 -24.27 -10.39
N ASN A 722 -18.82 -25.25 -11.26
CA ASN A 722 -19.22 -25.17 -12.69
C ASN A 722 -20.73 -25.17 -12.88
N THR A 723 -21.49 -25.68 -11.92
CA THR A 723 -22.94 -25.77 -11.95
C THR A 723 -23.53 -25.50 -10.58
N ALA A 724 -24.67 -24.81 -10.54
CA ALA A 724 -25.44 -24.64 -9.32
C ALA A 724 -26.95 -24.76 -9.63
N ASN A 725 -27.73 -25.29 -8.69
CA ASN A 725 -29.17 -25.36 -8.79
C ASN A 725 -29.77 -25.29 -7.37
N LEU A 726 -30.46 -24.20 -7.08
CA LEU A 726 -30.94 -23.85 -5.76
C LEU A 726 -32.48 -24.02 -5.69
N LYS A 727 -32.94 -24.38 -4.53
CA LYS A 727 -34.40 -24.31 -4.20
C LYS A 727 -34.68 -22.91 -3.65
N ILE A 728 -35.59 -22.19 -4.29
CA ILE A 728 -36.01 -20.85 -3.86
C ILE A 728 -36.90 -20.96 -2.63
N GLN A 729 -36.63 -20.15 -1.61
CA GLN A 729 -37.47 -19.89 -0.46
C GLN A 729 -38.06 -18.48 -0.60
N GLU A 730 -39.24 -18.36 -1.19
CA GLU A 730 -39.85 -17.05 -1.55
C GLU A 730 -39.99 -16.10 -0.38
N GLU A 731 -40.34 -16.59 0.80
CA GLU A 731 -40.54 -15.76 2.00
C GLU A 731 -39.24 -15.07 2.44
N GLU A 732 -38.12 -15.78 2.46
CA GLU A 732 -36.81 -15.24 2.79
C GLU A 732 -36.37 -14.20 1.77
N ILE A 733 -36.52 -14.50 0.48
CA ILE A 733 -36.16 -13.59 -0.62
C ILE A 733 -37.02 -12.33 -0.63
N SER A 734 -38.31 -12.45 -0.42
CA SER A 734 -39.23 -11.31 -0.33
C SER A 734 -38.88 -10.36 0.79
N ASN A 735 -38.35 -10.90 1.92
CA ASN A 735 -37.87 -10.08 3.02
C ASN A 735 -36.60 -9.29 2.59
N PHE A 736 -35.64 -9.92 1.91
CA PHE A 736 -34.47 -9.20 1.39
C PHE A 736 -34.85 -8.14 0.36
N VAL A 737 -35.73 -8.48 -0.60
CA VAL A 737 -36.18 -7.55 -1.63
C VAL A 737 -36.85 -6.32 -1.03
N SER A 738 -37.60 -6.46 0.07
CA SER A 738 -38.24 -5.35 0.77
C SER A 738 -37.25 -4.36 1.41
N GLN A 739 -36.01 -4.80 1.70
CA GLN A 739 -34.93 -3.99 2.30
C GLN A 739 -34.05 -3.29 1.26
N ILE A 740 -34.09 -3.72 -0.01
CA ILE A 740 -33.23 -3.16 -1.06
C ILE A 740 -33.39 -1.64 -1.25
N PRO A 741 -34.59 -1.03 -1.12
CA PRO A 741 -34.72 0.42 -1.20
C PRO A 741 -33.88 1.20 -0.18
N GLU A 742 -33.55 0.57 0.95
CA GLU A 742 -32.71 1.13 2.03
C GLU A 742 -31.24 0.74 1.87
N LEU A 743 -30.92 -0.17 0.96
CA LEU A 743 -29.60 -0.73 0.75
C LEU A 743 -28.76 0.18 -0.14
N ARG A 744 -27.78 0.86 0.42
CA ARG A 744 -26.81 1.63 -0.34
C ARG A 744 -25.70 0.71 -0.91
N ARG A 745 -24.91 0.09 -0.04
CA ARG A 745 -23.73 -0.72 -0.39
C ARG A 745 -23.82 -2.12 0.20
N ALA A 746 -23.98 -2.21 1.51
CA ALA A 746 -24.15 -3.45 2.27
C ALA A 746 -25.03 -3.23 3.49
N MET A 747 -25.70 -4.30 3.93
CA MET A 747 -26.53 -4.30 5.13
C MET A 747 -26.34 -5.61 5.87
N ASP A 748 -25.94 -5.54 7.15
CA ASP A 748 -25.81 -6.71 7.99
C ASP A 748 -27.16 -7.26 8.47
N TYR A 749 -27.25 -8.57 8.51
CA TYR A 749 -28.31 -9.33 9.14
C TYR A 749 -27.73 -10.25 10.21
N ASP A 750 -28.58 -10.79 11.07
CA ASP A 750 -28.17 -11.67 12.17
C ASP A 750 -27.24 -12.81 11.73
N ASN A 751 -27.45 -13.34 10.53
CA ASN A 751 -26.72 -14.48 10.00
C ASN A 751 -26.01 -14.22 8.65
N GLY A 752 -25.81 -12.96 8.22
CA GLY A 752 -25.20 -12.71 6.93
C GLY A 752 -25.12 -11.24 6.54
N VAL A 753 -24.86 -11.00 5.27
CA VAL A 753 -24.78 -9.67 4.68
C VAL A 753 -25.53 -9.61 3.35
N LEU A 754 -26.34 -8.57 3.17
CA LEU A 754 -26.96 -8.21 1.88
C LEU A 754 -26.09 -7.16 1.20
N LEU A 755 -25.81 -7.34 -0.09
CA LEU A 755 -24.85 -6.55 -0.85
C LEU A 755 -25.49 -5.93 -2.09
N ASN A 756 -25.21 -4.67 -2.34
CA ASN A 756 -25.48 -4.01 -3.61
C ASN A 756 -24.37 -4.35 -4.62
N LEU A 757 -24.70 -5.02 -5.69
CA LEU A 757 -23.81 -5.52 -6.74
C LEU A 757 -24.08 -4.83 -8.07
N TYR A 758 -24.77 -3.69 -8.07
CA TYR A 758 -25.13 -2.94 -9.27
C TYR A 758 -23.88 -2.66 -10.14
N GLY A 759 -23.99 -2.95 -11.43
CA GLY A 759 -22.90 -2.77 -12.39
C GLY A 759 -21.91 -3.93 -12.49
N MET A 760 -21.97 -4.95 -11.61
CA MET A 760 -21.16 -6.16 -11.77
C MET A 760 -21.62 -6.95 -12.99
N ASP A 761 -20.68 -7.55 -13.73
CA ASP A 761 -21.07 -8.45 -14.80
C ASP A 761 -21.69 -9.75 -14.25
N LEU A 762 -22.55 -10.39 -15.08
CA LEU A 762 -23.24 -11.60 -14.70
C LEU A 762 -22.28 -12.71 -14.27
N HIS A 763 -21.12 -12.84 -14.95
CA HIS A 763 -20.18 -13.90 -14.64
C HIS A 763 -19.60 -13.77 -13.23
N ALA A 764 -19.24 -12.56 -12.80
CA ALA A 764 -18.78 -12.26 -11.44
C ALA A 764 -19.89 -12.46 -10.41
N ALA A 765 -21.12 -11.99 -10.71
CA ALA A 765 -22.26 -12.08 -9.81
C ALA A 765 -22.74 -13.53 -9.56
N LEU A 766 -22.50 -14.47 -10.49
CA LEU A 766 -22.81 -15.90 -10.29
C LEU A 766 -22.05 -16.55 -9.13
N TYR A 767 -21.04 -15.89 -8.56
CA TYR A 767 -20.39 -16.31 -7.33
C TYR A 767 -21.39 -16.59 -6.21
N TYR A 768 -22.38 -15.73 -6.02
CA TYR A 768 -23.40 -15.87 -4.96
C TYR A 768 -24.28 -17.09 -5.15
N VAL A 769 -24.65 -17.37 -6.40
CA VAL A 769 -25.42 -18.61 -6.73
C VAL A 769 -24.57 -19.86 -6.47
N GLY A 770 -23.26 -19.79 -6.75
CA GLY A 770 -22.32 -20.85 -6.42
C GLY A 770 -22.18 -21.11 -4.93
N LYS A 771 -22.32 -20.05 -4.10
CA LYS A 771 -22.31 -20.16 -2.63
C LYS A 771 -23.63 -20.61 -2.02
N GLY A 772 -24.66 -20.86 -2.83
CA GLY A 772 -25.95 -21.39 -2.37
C GLY A 772 -27.04 -20.34 -2.16
N TYR A 773 -26.84 -19.10 -2.66
CA TYR A 773 -27.79 -18.01 -2.51
C TYR A 773 -28.27 -17.50 -3.88
N PRO A 774 -29.58 -17.36 -4.08
CA PRO A 774 -30.08 -16.84 -5.35
C PRO A 774 -29.64 -15.38 -5.52
N LEU A 775 -29.23 -15.04 -6.74
CA LEU A 775 -28.91 -13.67 -7.11
C LEU A 775 -30.23 -12.94 -7.45
N MET A 776 -30.48 -11.81 -6.83
CA MET A 776 -31.68 -10.99 -7.03
C MET A 776 -31.40 -9.92 -8.07
N ILE A 777 -32.34 -9.72 -9.01
CA ILE A 777 -32.22 -8.73 -10.08
C ILE A 777 -33.46 -7.87 -10.12
N ARG A 778 -33.28 -6.55 -10.08
CA ARG A 778 -34.37 -5.58 -10.31
C ARG A 778 -34.59 -5.39 -11.81
N MET A 779 -35.72 -5.86 -12.31
CA MET A 779 -36.21 -5.56 -13.65
C MET A 779 -37.15 -4.36 -13.60
N GLU A 780 -37.53 -3.79 -14.76
CA GLU A 780 -38.39 -2.61 -14.81
C GLU A 780 -39.70 -2.79 -13.99
N ASP A 781 -40.37 -3.94 -14.15
CA ASP A 781 -41.69 -4.18 -13.56
C ASP A 781 -41.73 -5.28 -12.48
N GLN A 782 -40.63 -6.01 -12.28
CA GLN A 782 -40.63 -7.22 -11.44
C GLN A 782 -39.25 -7.58 -10.94
N TRP A 783 -39.20 -8.45 -9.94
CA TRP A 783 -37.95 -9.06 -9.49
C TRP A 783 -37.73 -10.42 -10.15
N GLU A 784 -36.56 -10.61 -10.72
CA GLU A 784 -36.08 -11.92 -11.16
C GLU A 784 -35.00 -12.43 -10.21
N LEU A 785 -34.90 -13.74 -10.09
CA LEU A 785 -33.92 -14.45 -9.30
C LEU A 785 -33.15 -15.40 -10.19
N ILE A 786 -31.84 -15.42 -10.11
CA ILE A 786 -31.04 -16.50 -10.68
C ILE A 786 -30.90 -17.57 -9.60
N SER A 787 -31.49 -18.74 -9.84
CA SER A 787 -31.47 -19.89 -8.92
C SER A 787 -30.52 -20.99 -9.36
N GLY A 788 -29.95 -20.91 -10.56
CA GLY A 788 -29.00 -21.91 -11.02
C GLY A 788 -28.29 -21.50 -12.32
N TYR A 789 -27.25 -22.21 -12.62
CA TYR A 789 -26.49 -22.06 -13.87
C TYR A 789 -25.69 -23.31 -14.20
N ASN A 790 -25.33 -23.44 -15.47
CA ASN A 790 -24.28 -24.34 -15.96
C ASN A 790 -23.50 -23.67 -17.11
N ASN A 791 -22.71 -24.42 -17.85
CA ASN A 791 -21.89 -23.86 -18.94
C ASN A 791 -22.72 -23.27 -20.09
N SER A 792 -24.01 -23.64 -20.28
CA SER A 792 -24.83 -23.28 -21.41
C SER A 792 -25.99 -22.35 -21.08
N PHE A 793 -26.56 -22.43 -19.87
CA PHE A 793 -27.76 -21.66 -19.54
C PHE A 793 -27.77 -21.20 -18.07
N ILE A 794 -28.63 -20.22 -17.83
CA ILE A 794 -28.96 -19.63 -16.53
C ILE A 794 -30.40 -20.01 -16.22
N THR A 795 -30.65 -20.48 -14.99
CA THR A 795 -31.99 -20.79 -14.48
C THR A 795 -32.55 -19.59 -13.74
N ILE A 796 -33.63 -19.01 -14.24
CA ILE A 796 -34.28 -17.83 -13.70
C ILE A 796 -35.68 -18.14 -13.16
N TYR A 797 -36.04 -17.35 -12.15
CA TYR A 797 -37.34 -17.45 -11.46
C TYR A 797 -37.89 -16.02 -11.28
N THR A 798 -39.19 -15.82 -11.49
CA THR A 798 -39.87 -14.52 -11.30
C THR A 798 -40.56 -14.51 -9.95
N LEU A 799 -40.20 -13.60 -9.06
CA LEU A 799 -40.75 -13.47 -7.74
C LEU A 799 -42.23 -13.04 -7.80
N GLY A 800 -43.11 -13.76 -7.12
CA GLY A 800 -44.58 -13.50 -7.16
C GLY A 800 -45.26 -13.85 -8.50
N GLY A 801 -44.54 -14.48 -9.44
CA GLY A 801 -45.02 -14.89 -10.74
C GLY A 801 -45.27 -16.40 -10.85
N SER A 802 -44.94 -17.00 -12.00
CA SER A 802 -44.99 -18.45 -12.19
C SER A 802 -43.93 -19.12 -11.31
N SER A 803 -44.34 -20.09 -10.48
CA SER A 803 -43.45 -20.88 -9.64
C SER A 803 -42.53 -21.86 -10.41
N ILE A 804 -42.58 -21.86 -11.75
CA ILE A 804 -41.77 -22.75 -12.60
C ILE A 804 -40.54 -22.01 -13.09
N PRO A 805 -39.31 -22.42 -12.66
CA PRO A 805 -38.06 -21.86 -13.20
C PRO A 805 -37.95 -22.10 -14.71
N ARG A 806 -37.38 -21.15 -15.42
CA ARG A 806 -37.06 -21.26 -16.85
C ARG A 806 -35.56 -21.13 -17.11
N ASN A 807 -35.08 -21.82 -18.12
CA ASN A 807 -33.70 -21.70 -18.58
C ASN A 807 -33.61 -20.74 -19.78
N ILE A 808 -32.64 -19.83 -19.73
CA ILE A 808 -32.26 -18.97 -20.86
C ILE A 808 -30.79 -19.17 -21.18
N SER A 809 -30.37 -18.91 -22.43
CA SER A 809 -28.94 -19.00 -22.76
C SER A 809 -28.12 -17.97 -21.98
N ARG A 810 -26.81 -18.20 -21.84
CA ARG A 810 -25.94 -17.23 -21.18
C ARG A 810 -25.91 -15.90 -21.93
N GLU A 811 -25.86 -15.94 -23.25
CA GLU A 811 -25.88 -14.74 -24.10
C GLU A 811 -27.19 -13.95 -23.92
N GLU A 812 -28.34 -14.67 -23.88
CA GLU A 812 -29.64 -14.04 -23.61
C GLU A 812 -29.66 -13.40 -22.22
N ALA A 813 -29.13 -14.09 -21.20
CA ALA A 813 -29.06 -13.55 -19.83
C ALA A 813 -28.19 -12.30 -19.76
N ILE A 814 -27.00 -12.31 -20.35
CA ILE A 814 -26.08 -11.15 -20.40
C ILE A 814 -26.80 -9.96 -21.06
N ALA A 815 -27.31 -10.14 -22.30
CA ALA A 815 -28.01 -9.08 -23.03
C ALA A 815 -29.26 -8.58 -22.32
N ARG A 816 -29.96 -9.45 -21.55
CA ARG A 816 -31.15 -9.11 -20.78
C ARG A 816 -30.80 -8.24 -19.57
N TYR A 817 -29.76 -8.59 -18.80
CA TYR A 817 -29.42 -7.89 -17.58
C TYR A 817 -28.60 -6.62 -17.83
N GLU A 818 -27.80 -6.55 -18.91
CA GLU A 818 -27.15 -5.32 -19.37
C GLU A 818 -28.18 -4.20 -19.68
N LYS A 819 -29.39 -4.53 -20.14
CA LYS A 819 -30.45 -3.53 -20.36
C LYS A 819 -30.92 -2.84 -19.08
N VAL A 820 -30.81 -3.50 -17.94
CA VAL A 820 -31.11 -2.97 -16.61
C VAL A 820 -29.81 -2.69 -15.83
N HIS A 821 -28.69 -2.48 -16.56
CA HIS A 821 -27.38 -2.13 -16.03
C HIS A 821 -26.88 -3.08 -14.96
N ASN A 822 -27.18 -4.38 -15.09
CA ASN A 822 -26.79 -5.42 -14.13
C ASN A 822 -27.21 -5.05 -12.70
N ALA A 823 -28.47 -4.68 -12.49
CA ALA A 823 -29.03 -4.33 -11.18
C ALA A 823 -29.14 -5.54 -10.25
N PHE A 824 -27.97 -6.13 -9.91
CA PHE A 824 -27.82 -7.31 -9.07
C PHE A 824 -27.75 -6.97 -7.59
N TYR A 825 -28.29 -7.87 -6.76
CA TYR A 825 -28.18 -7.86 -5.30
C TYR A 825 -27.88 -9.28 -4.83
N GLY A 826 -26.88 -9.40 -3.96
CA GLY A 826 -26.40 -10.68 -3.44
C GLY A 826 -26.59 -10.79 -1.93
N TYR A 827 -26.68 -12.00 -1.44
CA TYR A 827 -26.71 -12.31 -0.01
C TYR A 827 -25.71 -13.39 0.31
N LEU A 828 -25.01 -13.26 1.45
CA LEU A 828 -24.10 -14.29 1.98
C LEU A 828 -24.41 -14.52 3.46
N LYS A 829 -24.48 -15.80 3.90
CA LYS A 829 -24.49 -16.16 5.32
C LYS A 829 -23.09 -16.10 5.92
N LYS A 830 -23.06 -15.86 7.23
CA LYS A 830 -21.83 -15.96 8.05
C LYS A 830 -21.31 -17.37 8.13
#